data_12c200110eba7154d614b61010097b4c
#
_entry.id   12c200110eba7154d614b61010097b4c
#
_cell.length_a   1.000
_cell.length_b   1.000
_cell.length_c   1.000
_cell.angle_alpha   90.00
_cell.angle_beta   90.00
_cell.angle_gamma   90.00
#
_symmetry.space_group_name_H-M   'P 1'
#
loop_
_entity.id
_entity.type
_entity.pdbx_description
1 polymer ?
#
loop_
_entity_poly.entity_id
_entity_poly.type
_entity_poly.pdbx_seq_one_letter_code
_entity_poly.pdbx_strand_id
1 'polypeptide(L)'
;MAARLLLLFLLLFQTLVVAAQGGGVRGRVVDIATKEALPGVSVLIAGTTVGTSSGNEGDFSITGLKPGTYKVVFSSIGYELPPRTVEIGEAIVDLGTVGLTQTSVMAGEVVVSASRRPEKLTEAPATIDLITAKQIDELPSFNVGELLARQKGVDYIRTGVLGTGINVRGFNSAFNPKNLQMNDARLSTLIATGLPLGPLTSVVKEDIERVEIILGPSAALYGPNAHNGLVNTISKDPRRSAGTTVALGLGNQSVFSGRFRHAQVLNSKLAFKVTGEYTRGEDFAYTDTVYYTNTAFKTTTPASPGVFHAGKEIDLDRTFKSLHGEAAVYYSLTDKADIIVSYGGNQSSFLAQTNAGRNQIKDWSVQYLHARYVSPRWFAQVYNTWSKTADTYAINQRTQNYLSFKDAGFSEEEARSRSYGEQWFGKTTTAGVALQRGAVFKDASRRLNGEVQYNNTFGVFNLVLGTQYQRDMAFSQHTYLFDRDGDIVINQIGLYTQGELTLPGHFKLIAAARADQHDRYGFNFIPKGGLVWSLNDQNLRLTYGQGIAAPTILNLDGYLFGGLLLGNGQGFTLSDGTVIDKLKVETIKTVEIGYKGKVTPKFLIDANAYYNRSQNFLSPAINIATLGRKVVKRGDTPMSQVVPGTPEAGAATVLTYANFGQVDTYGADFGFSYFLSSSLSLALNYSYFDFKLDYSDLKNDGNKDGKVQKEVDLPINTPNHKGSLALNYSGQKFFGSVFGRYVQAYDFYSGINVAAAANSTLNIKENARYGRTWNYGPLGGFTTVDVSAGYRVNSYLTASAQVVNLFDTKMREFVASPFIGRLYSAELKVMLPALGAK
;
A
#
# COMPACT_ATOMS: atom_id res chain seq x y z
N MET A 1 -18.00 -6.24 -34.78
CA MET A 1 -17.50 -7.54 -34.32
C MET A 1 -17.70 -7.73 -32.81
N ALA A 2 -17.39 -6.76 -31.97
CA ALA A 2 -17.55 -6.81 -30.49
C ALA A 2 -19.00 -7.08 -30.03
N ALA A 3 -20.01 -6.45 -30.62
CA ALA A 3 -21.42 -6.64 -30.27
C ALA A 3 -21.95 -8.06 -30.55
N ARG A 4 -21.43 -8.74 -31.57
CA ARG A 4 -21.80 -10.14 -31.90
C ARG A 4 -21.14 -11.14 -30.96
N LEU A 5 -19.95 -10.86 -30.47
CA LEU A 5 -19.26 -11.65 -29.43
C LEU A 5 -19.96 -11.53 -28.09
N LEU A 6 -20.43 -10.34 -27.72
CA LEU A 6 -21.20 -10.11 -26.50
C LEU A 6 -22.55 -10.85 -26.50
N LEU A 7 -23.22 -10.87 -27.64
CA LEU A 7 -24.49 -11.61 -27.80
C LEU A 7 -24.29 -13.14 -27.79
N LEU A 8 -23.21 -13.64 -28.38
CA LEU A 8 -22.83 -15.05 -28.28
C LEU A 8 -22.45 -15.47 -26.86
N PHE A 9 -21.79 -14.59 -26.12
CA PHE A 9 -21.46 -14.80 -24.71
C PHE A 9 -22.73 -14.85 -23.84
N LEU A 10 -23.70 -13.96 -24.10
CA LEU A 10 -25.00 -13.94 -23.42
C LEU A 10 -25.88 -15.14 -23.75
N LEU A 11 -25.82 -15.66 -24.98
CA LEU A 11 -26.58 -16.84 -25.39
C LEU A 11 -25.98 -18.17 -24.89
N LEU A 12 -24.67 -18.26 -24.74
CA LEU A 12 -24.00 -19.41 -24.09
C LEU A 12 -24.28 -19.50 -22.59
N PHE A 13 -24.69 -18.40 -21.96
CA PHE A 13 -25.00 -18.35 -20.52
C PHE A 13 -26.38 -18.91 -20.16
N GLN A 14 -27.28 -19.12 -21.14
CA GLN A 14 -28.65 -19.56 -20.85
C GLN A 14 -28.87 -21.08 -20.82
N THR A 15 -27.85 -21.90 -21.11
CA THR A 15 -28.08 -23.37 -21.31
C THR A 15 -27.44 -24.29 -20.27
N LEU A 16 -26.93 -23.76 -19.12
CA LEU A 16 -26.31 -24.61 -18.08
C LEU A 16 -26.97 -24.46 -16.70
N VAL A 17 -28.27 -24.73 -16.61
CA VAL A 17 -28.92 -25.00 -15.31
C VAL A 17 -29.12 -26.49 -15.18
N VAL A 18 -28.08 -27.21 -14.74
CA VAL A 18 -28.23 -28.54 -14.20
C VAL A 18 -28.31 -28.43 -12.67
N ALA A 19 -29.46 -28.64 -12.10
CA ALA A 19 -29.66 -28.74 -10.68
C ALA A 19 -28.84 -29.90 -10.10
N ALA A 20 -27.75 -29.64 -9.44
CA ALA A 20 -27.03 -30.62 -8.63
C ALA A 20 -27.85 -30.85 -7.34
N GLN A 21 -28.54 -31.98 -7.29
CA GLN A 21 -29.13 -32.47 -6.03
C GLN A 21 -27.96 -32.98 -5.15
N GLY A 22 -27.59 -32.20 -4.14
CA GLY A 22 -26.65 -32.60 -3.08
C GLY A 22 -27.20 -32.16 -1.74
N GLY A 23 -26.85 -32.87 -0.69
CA GLY A 23 -27.17 -32.50 0.69
C GLY A 23 -26.63 -31.14 1.05
N GLY A 24 -27.03 -30.59 2.17
CA GLY A 24 -26.59 -29.28 2.61
C GLY A 24 -26.95 -28.98 4.05
N VAL A 25 -26.62 -27.77 4.51
CA VAL A 25 -26.99 -27.27 5.82
C VAL A 25 -27.52 -25.85 5.70
N ARG A 26 -28.61 -25.54 6.40
CA ARG A 26 -29.16 -24.20 6.50
C ARG A 26 -29.54 -23.87 7.95
N GLY A 27 -29.77 -22.60 8.21
CA GLY A 27 -30.24 -22.13 9.52
C GLY A 27 -30.26 -20.62 9.60
N ARG A 28 -30.48 -20.09 10.80
CA ARG A 28 -30.47 -18.66 11.09
C ARG A 28 -29.54 -18.40 12.28
N VAL A 29 -28.59 -17.47 12.09
CA VAL A 29 -27.64 -17.07 13.15
C VAL A 29 -28.18 -15.88 13.91
N VAL A 30 -28.17 -15.96 15.25
CA VAL A 30 -28.63 -14.88 16.13
C VAL A 30 -27.69 -14.69 17.32
N ASP A 31 -27.70 -13.52 17.93
CA ASP A 31 -27.13 -13.30 19.26
C ASP A 31 -27.94 -14.08 20.30
N ILE A 32 -27.28 -14.89 21.13
CA ILE A 32 -27.98 -15.77 22.09
C ILE A 32 -28.68 -14.98 23.19
N ALA A 33 -28.16 -13.79 23.54
CA ALA A 33 -28.70 -12.95 24.63
C ALA A 33 -29.83 -12.04 24.15
N THR A 34 -29.64 -11.37 22.99
CA THR A 34 -30.63 -10.40 22.46
C THR A 34 -31.64 -11.01 21.51
N LYS A 35 -31.37 -12.22 21.00
CA LYS A 35 -32.14 -12.89 19.92
C LYS A 35 -32.11 -12.13 18.59
N GLU A 36 -31.30 -11.10 18.45
CA GLU A 36 -31.13 -10.36 17.22
C GLU A 36 -30.41 -11.17 16.16
N ALA A 37 -30.80 -11.03 14.92
CA ALA A 37 -30.13 -11.66 13.78
C ALA A 37 -28.70 -11.12 13.62
N LEU A 38 -27.77 -12.01 13.30
CA LEU A 38 -26.37 -11.66 13.07
C LEU A 38 -26.05 -11.77 11.59
N PRO A 39 -26.00 -10.64 10.86
CA PRO A 39 -25.60 -10.63 9.45
C PRO A 39 -24.08 -10.77 9.29
N GLY A 40 -23.65 -11.35 8.15
CA GLY A 40 -22.23 -11.44 7.81
C GLY A 40 -21.43 -12.46 8.64
N VAL A 41 -22.08 -13.34 9.39
CA VAL A 41 -21.40 -14.46 10.07
C VAL A 41 -20.87 -15.43 9.04
N SER A 42 -19.58 -15.71 9.07
CA SER A 42 -18.97 -16.75 8.23
C SER A 42 -19.35 -18.12 8.77
N VAL A 43 -19.97 -18.94 7.92
CA VAL A 43 -20.38 -20.31 8.23
C VAL A 43 -19.58 -21.26 7.33
N LEU A 44 -18.71 -22.10 7.91
CA LEU A 44 -17.73 -22.90 7.21
C LEU A 44 -17.85 -24.38 7.57
N ILE A 45 -17.59 -25.25 6.61
CA ILE A 45 -17.36 -26.67 6.87
C ILE A 45 -15.87 -26.87 7.22
N ALA A 46 -15.60 -27.25 8.47
CA ALA A 46 -14.24 -27.39 8.98
C ALA A 46 -13.38 -28.31 8.11
N GLY A 47 -12.17 -27.87 7.77
CA GLY A 47 -11.22 -28.63 6.96
C GLY A 47 -11.52 -28.62 5.46
N THR A 48 -12.48 -27.81 5.01
CA THR A 48 -12.82 -27.61 3.60
C THR A 48 -12.82 -26.12 3.25
N THR A 49 -12.95 -25.81 1.97
CA THR A 49 -13.15 -24.45 1.46
C THR A 49 -14.64 -24.11 1.28
N VAL A 50 -15.54 -24.97 1.70
CA VAL A 50 -16.99 -24.82 1.52
C VAL A 50 -17.58 -24.02 2.68
N GLY A 51 -18.30 -22.95 2.36
CA GLY A 51 -18.96 -22.09 3.35
C GLY A 51 -19.83 -21.03 2.72
N THR A 52 -20.43 -20.22 3.57
CA THR A 52 -21.28 -19.09 3.22
C THR A 52 -21.19 -17.99 4.28
N SER A 53 -21.79 -16.83 4.04
CA SER A 53 -22.02 -15.81 5.07
C SER A 53 -23.52 -15.68 5.34
N SER A 54 -23.90 -15.40 6.58
CA SER A 54 -25.30 -15.14 6.90
C SER A 54 -25.80 -13.84 6.27
N GLY A 55 -27.03 -13.86 5.78
CA GLY A 55 -27.74 -12.70 5.25
C GLY A 55 -28.11 -11.66 6.33
N ASN A 56 -28.77 -10.57 5.92
CA ASN A 56 -29.18 -9.50 6.82
C ASN A 56 -30.13 -9.95 7.93
N GLU A 57 -30.93 -10.99 7.69
CA GLU A 57 -31.81 -11.62 8.68
C GLU A 57 -31.13 -12.77 9.44
N GLY A 58 -29.80 -12.95 9.27
CA GLY A 58 -29.03 -14.00 9.87
C GLY A 58 -29.14 -15.37 9.18
N ASP A 59 -29.91 -15.49 8.13
CA ASP A 59 -30.11 -16.73 7.40
C ASP A 59 -28.86 -17.15 6.64
N PHE A 60 -28.58 -18.45 6.59
CA PHE A 60 -27.48 -19.05 5.82
C PHE A 60 -27.90 -20.36 5.21
N SER A 61 -27.27 -20.69 4.08
CA SER A 61 -27.44 -21.99 3.40
C SER A 61 -26.15 -22.40 2.70
N ILE A 62 -25.71 -23.63 2.94
CA ILE A 62 -24.60 -24.30 2.25
C ILE A 62 -25.20 -25.51 1.56
N THR A 63 -25.08 -25.61 0.26
CA THR A 63 -25.63 -26.72 -0.55
C THR A 63 -24.51 -27.45 -1.30
N GLY A 64 -24.80 -28.60 -1.87
CA GLY A 64 -23.84 -29.38 -2.67
C GLY A 64 -22.85 -30.18 -1.83
N LEU A 65 -23.16 -30.43 -0.54
CA LEU A 65 -22.37 -31.32 0.32
C LEU A 65 -22.70 -32.79 0.02
N LYS A 66 -21.68 -33.63 -0.02
CA LYS A 66 -21.87 -35.10 -0.10
C LYS A 66 -22.37 -35.64 1.25
N PRO A 67 -23.08 -36.77 1.25
CA PRO A 67 -23.42 -37.45 2.50
C PRO A 67 -22.18 -37.71 3.36
N GLY A 68 -22.24 -37.35 4.65
CA GLY A 68 -21.13 -37.50 5.58
C GLY A 68 -21.30 -36.69 6.86
N THR A 69 -20.41 -36.89 7.82
CA THR A 69 -20.38 -36.14 9.06
C THR A 69 -19.45 -34.94 8.95
N TYR A 70 -19.96 -33.73 9.18
CA TYR A 70 -19.26 -32.47 9.04
C TYR A 70 -19.24 -31.67 10.33
N LYS A 71 -18.17 -30.92 10.56
CA LYS A 71 -18.14 -29.90 11.60
C LYS A 71 -18.40 -28.53 10.96
N VAL A 72 -19.51 -27.89 11.35
CA VAL A 72 -19.86 -26.53 10.91
C VAL A 72 -19.28 -25.55 11.90
N VAL A 73 -18.48 -24.60 11.43
CA VAL A 73 -17.83 -23.53 12.21
C VAL A 73 -18.52 -22.22 11.89
N PHE A 74 -18.88 -21.48 12.93
CA PHE A 74 -19.44 -20.14 12.83
C PHE A 74 -18.42 -19.14 13.31
N SER A 75 -18.07 -18.14 12.50
CA SER A 75 -17.12 -17.09 12.84
C SER A 75 -17.73 -15.73 12.56
N SER A 76 -17.76 -14.88 13.56
CA SER A 76 -18.17 -13.48 13.43
C SER A 76 -17.42 -12.65 14.45
N ILE A 77 -17.11 -11.41 14.07
CA ILE A 77 -16.48 -10.44 14.97
C ILE A 77 -17.39 -10.21 16.17
N GLY A 78 -16.87 -10.41 17.37
CA GLY A 78 -17.63 -10.23 18.60
C GLY A 78 -18.46 -11.42 19.05
N TYR A 79 -18.35 -12.55 18.37
CA TYR A 79 -19.16 -13.73 18.68
C TYR A 79 -18.36 -15.01 18.63
N GLU A 80 -18.72 -15.95 19.45
CA GLU A 80 -18.12 -17.27 19.52
C GLU A 80 -19.21 -18.36 19.62
N LEU A 81 -19.01 -19.46 18.90
CA LEU A 81 -19.74 -20.69 19.05
C LEU A 81 -18.80 -21.86 18.80
N PRO A 82 -18.76 -22.89 19.68
CA PRO A 82 -18.04 -24.13 19.40
C PRO A 82 -18.54 -24.77 18.11
N PRO A 83 -17.66 -25.41 17.30
CA PRO A 83 -18.05 -26.10 16.08
C PRO A 83 -19.18 -27.12 16.34
N ARG A 84 -20.23 -27.13 15.49
CA ARG A 84 -21.34 -28.10 15.57
C ARG A 84 -21.05 -29.27 14.62
N THR A 85 -21.16 -30.49 15.14
CA THR A 85 -21.11 -31.68 14.29
C THR A 85 -22.49 -31.95 13.72
N VAL A 86 -22.58 -32.14 12.40
CA VAL A 86 -23.82 -32.35 11.65
C VAL A 86 -23.65 -33.53 10.69
N GLU A 87 -24.62 -34.45 10.69
CA GLU A 87 -24.71 -35.51 9.69
C GLU A 87 -25.53 -35.02 8.51
N ILE A 88 -24.94 -34.99 7.33
CA ILE A 88 -25.56 -34.55 6.11
C ILE A 88 -25.85 -35.78 5.23
N GLY A 89 -27.10 -35.94 4.83
CA GLY A 89 -27.56 -36.93 3.87
C GLY A 89 -27.72 -36.29 2.47
N GLU A 90 -28.71 -36.78 1.72
CA GLU A 90 -29.08 -36.23 0.40
C GLU A 90 -29.93 -34.96 0.50
N ALA A 91 -30.53 -34.68 1.67
CA ALA A 91 -31.37 -33.51 1.93
C ALA A 91 -30.61 -32.40 2.67
N ILE A 92 -31.13 -31.18 2.60
CA ILE A 92 -30.62 -30.04 3.38
C ILE A 92 -31.03 -30.21 4.84
N VAL A 93 -30.08 -30.25 5.75
CA VAL A 93 -30.27 -30.30 7.20
C VAL A 93 -30.54 -28.86 7.70
N ASP A 94 -31.66 -28.66 8.39
CA ASP A 94 -31.97 -27.39 9.00
C ASP A 94 -31.48 -27.36 10.46
N LEU A 95 -30.51 -26.47 10.74
CA LEU A 95 -29.95 -26.25 12.09
C LEU A 95 -30.85 -25.40 12.99
N GLY A 96 -31.95 -24.87 12.42
CA GLY A 96 -32.81 -23.93 13.10
C GLY A 96 -32.09 -22.62 13.47
N THR A 97 -32.41 -22.09 14.64
CA THR A 97 -31.76 -20.90 15.16
C THR A 97 -30.44 -21.24 15.87
N VAL A 98 -29.35 -20.72 15.34
CA VAL A 98 -28.00 -20.90 15.87
C VAL A 98 -27.62 -19.65 16.66
N GLY A 99 -27.64 -19.76 18.00
CA GLY A 99 -27.26 -18.66 18.90
C GLY A 99 -25.75 -18.58 19.10
N LEU A 100 -25.14 -17.43 18.74
CA LEU A 100 -23.75 -17.12 19.05
C LEU A 100 -23.66 -16.34 20.34
N THR A 101 -22.65 -16.63 21.15
CA THR A 101 -22.39 -15.89 22.40
C THR A 101 -21.48 -14.71 22.06
N GLN A 102 -21.86 -13.53 22.54
CA GLN A 102 -21.00 -12.37 22.40
C GLN A 102 -19.68 -12.58 23.13
N THR A 103 -18.59 -12.35 22.42
CA THR A 103 -17.24 -12.36 22.95
C THR A 103 -16.51 -11.09 22.50
N SER A 104 -15.40 -10.75 23.12
CA SER A 104 -14.57 -9.65 22.64
C SER A 104 -13.94 -10.02 21.30
N VAL A 105 -14.15 -9.19 20.38
CA VAL A 105 -14.17 -9.26 18.93
C VAL A 105 -13.04 -9.99 18.23
N MET A 106 -11.88 -10.18 18.62
CA MET A 106 -10.78 -10.57 17.73
C MET A 106 -10.07 -11.88 18.08
N ALA A 107 -10.48 -12.53 19.16
CA ALA A 107 -9.79 -13.72 19.65
C ALA A 107 -9.90 -14.95 18.74
N GLY A 108 -10.98 -15.06 17.98
CA GLY A 108 -11.22 -16.17 17.05
C GLY A 108 -10.84 -15.91 15.59
N GLU A 109 -10.44 -14.68 15.24
CA GLU A 109 -10.08 -14.32 13.86
C GLU A 109 -8.79 -15.02 13.43
N VAL A 110 -8.81 -15.51 12.18
CA VAL A 110 -7.69 -16.22 11.57
C VAL A 110 -6.96 -15.29 10.61
N VAL A 111 -5.66 -15.16 10.79
CA VAL A 111 -4.75 -14.42 9.92
C VAL A 111 -3.76 -15.37 9.25
N VAL A 112 -3.23 -14.98 8.12
CA VAL A 112 -2.25 -15.79 7.37
C VAL A 112 -0.91 -15.07 7.21
N SER A 113 -0.90 -13.74 7.32
CA SER A 113 0.30 -12.96 6.98
C SER A 113 1.41 -13.04 8.03
N ALA A 114 1.13 -13.41 9.29
CA ALA A 114 2.15 -13.46 10.33
C ALA A 114 3.15 -14.60 10.15
N SER A 115 2.66 -15.76 9.75
CA SER A 115 3.43 -17.01 9.71
C SER A 115 3.29 -17.76 8.39
N ARG A 116 2.68 -17.12 7.38
CA ARG A 116 2.37 -17.75 6.09
C ARG A 116 1.50 -19.01 6.18
N ARG A 117 0.74 -19.13 7.25
CA ARG A 117 -0.24 -20.20 7.50
C ARG A 117 -1.41 -19.65 8.31
N PRO A 118 -2.60 -20.27 8.22
CA PRO A 118 -3.74 -19.85 9.05
C PRO A 118 -3.42 -20.04 10.54
N GLU A 119 -3.56 -18.99 11.33
CA GLU A 119 -3.43 -19.01 12.78
C GLU A 119 -4.35 -17.98 13.42
N LYS A 120 -4.67 -18.15 14.71
CA LYS A 120 -5.47 -17.17 15.42
C LYS A 120 -4.71 -15.85 15.58
N LEU A 121 -5.41 -14.73 15.40
CA LEU A 121 -4.85 -13.41 15.57
C LEU A 121 -4.17 -13.21 16.94
N THR A 122 -4.75 -13.81 18.00
CA THR A 122 -4.19 -13.77 19.37
C THR A 122 -2.99 -14.68 19.58
N GLU A 123 -2.66 -15.58 18.66
CA GLU A 123 -1.50 -16.49 18.75
C GLU A 123 -0.37 -16.10 17.80
N ALA A 124 -0.58 -15.04 16.99
CA ALA A 124 0.34 -14.62 15.96
C ALA A 124 1.66 -14.11 16.52
N PRO A 125 2.81 -14.51 15.91
CA PRO A 125 4.14 -14.11 16.34
C PRO A 125 4.57 -12.72 15.85
N ALA A 126 3.61 -11.84 15.61
CA ALA A 126 3.83 -10.48 15.14
C ALA A 126 2.71 -9.57 15.61
N THR A 127 2.96 -8.26 15.60
CA THR A 127 1.90 -7.28 15.79
C THR A 127 1.09 -7.20 14.51
N ILE A 128 -0.19 -7.61 14.57
CA ILE A 128 -1.11 -7.60 13.44
C ILE A 128 -2.36 -6.84 13.80
N ASP A 129 -2.74 -5.91 12.92
CA ASP A 129 -4.06 -5.31 12.88
C ASP A 129 -4.86 -5.92 11.73
N LEU A 130 -6.15 -6.11 11.95
CA LEU A 130 -7.06 -6.73 11.02
C LEU A 130 -8.23 -5.79 10.73
N ILE A 131 -8.46 -5.50 9.45
CA ILE A 131 -9.67 -4.83 8.98
C ILE A 131 -10.54 -5.89 8.30
N THR A 132 -11.76 -6.02 8.77
CA THR A 132 -12.67 -7.09 8.37
C THR A 132 -13.63 -6.65 7.28
N ALA A 133 -14.22 -7.61 6.56
CA ALA A 133 -15.25 -7.34 5.54
C ALA A 133 -16.39 -6.48 6.08
N LYS A 134 -16.85 -6.73 7.32
CA LYS A 134 -17.91 -5.95 7.95
C LYS A 134 -17.52 -4.47 8.11
N GLN A 135 -16.35 -4.18 8.62
CA GLN A 135 -15.85 -2.80 8.74
C GLN A 135 -15.73 -2.12 7.37
N ILE A 136 -15.32 -2.86 6.33
CA ILE A 136 -15.21 -2.38 4.96
C ILE A 136 -16.62 -2.09 4.39
N ASP A 137 -17.58 -2.98 4.63
CA ASP A 137 -18.94 -2.86 4.11
C ASP A 137 -19.74 -1.73 4.78
N GLU A 138 -19.49 -1.47 6.07
CA GLU A 138 -20.17 -0.43 6.86
C GLU A 138 -19.56 0.98 6.70
N LEU A 139 -18.45 1.14 5.97
CA LEU A 139 -17.87 2.45 5.68
C LEU A 139 -18.18 2.86 4.23
N PRO A 140 -19.04 3.86 3.99
CA PRO A 140 -19.39 4.33 2.64
C PRO A 140 -18.30 5.25 2.06
N SER A 141 -17.05 4.79 2.07
CA SER A 141 -15.89 5.50 1.52
C SER A 141 -15.57 5.03 0.11
N PHE A 142 -15.12 5.94 -0.74
CA PHE A 142 -14.54 5.65 -2.06
C PHE A 142 -13.09 5.16 -1.95
N ASN A 143 -12.50 5.18 -0.76
CA ASN A 143 -11.11 4.81 -0.53
C ASN A 143 -10.97 3.94 0.72
N VAL A 144 -10.65 2.67 0.52
CA VAL A 144 -10.42 1.69 1.61
C VAL A 144 -9.27 2.11 2.53
N GLY A 145 -8.33 2.94 2.04
CA GLY A 145 -7.26 3.53 2.85
C GLY A 145 -7.75 4.29 4.10
N GLU A 146 -8.97 4.81 4.10
CA GLU A 146 -9.55 5.46 5.29
C GLU A 146 -9.67 4.53 6.50
N LEU A 147 -9.86 3.23 6.27
CA LEU A 147 -9.86 2.23 7.34
C LEU A 147 -8.46 2.00 7.91
N LEU A 148 -7.43 2.16 7.07
CA LEU A 148 -6.03 2.07 7.51
C LEU A 148 -5.66 3.25 8.42
N ALA A 149 -6.25 4.44 8.19
CA ALA A 149 -6.09 5.61 9.07
C ALA A 149 -6.59 5.38 10.50
N ARG A 150 -7.45 4.39 10.71
CA ARG A 150 -8.03 4.01 12.01
C ARG A 150 -7.16 3.04 12.80
N GLN A 151 -6.03 2.57 12.21
CA GLN A 151 -5.16 1.58 12.85
C GLN A 151 -3.97 2.24 13.55
N LYS A 152 -3.54 1.66 14.67
CA LYS A 152 -2.31 2.10 15.34
C LYS A 152 -1.09 1.80 14.47
N GLY A 153 0.02 2.52 14.67
CA GLY A 153 1.26 2.30 13.92
C GLY A 153 1.20 2.66 12.44
N VAL A 154 0.03 3.00 11.90
CA VAL A 154 -0.15 3.39 10.48
C VAL A 154 -0.13 4.90 10.35
N ASP A 155 0.67 5.40 9.41
CA ASP A 155 0.67 6.78 8.95
C ASP A 155 -0.09 6.84 7.63
N TYR A 156 -1.31 7.33 7.70
CA TYR A 156 -2.18 7.55 6.55
C TYR A 156 -2.04 9.00 6.09
N ILE A 157 -1.74 9.18 4.82
CA ILE A 157 -1.53 10.48 4.20
C ILE A 157 -2.56 10.64 3.09
N ARG A 158 -3.42 11.65 3.20
CA ARG A 158 -4.36 12.02 2.14
C ARG A 158 -3.79 13.15 1.31
N THR A 159 -3.69 12.95 0.01
CA THR A 159 -3.12 13.93 -0.92
C THR A 159 -4.14 14.50 -1.89
N GLY A 160 -5.38 13.99 -1.85
CA GLY A 160 -6.49 14.38 -2.70
C GLY A 160 -7.73 13.57 -2.38
N VAL A 161 -8.68 13.52 -3.30
CA VAL A 161 -9.89 12.70 -3.15
C VAL A 161 -9.56 11.21 -3.23
N LEU A 162 -8.79 10.77 -4.24
CA LEU A 162 -8.31 9.40 -4.39
C LEU A 162 -6.87 9.19 -3.94
N GLY A 163 -6.06 10.25 -3.95
CA GLY A 163 -4.64 10.16 -3.63
C GLY A 163 -4.41 9.83 -2.17
N THR A 164 -3.72 8.73 -1.89
CA THR A 164 -3.37 8.29 -0.54
C THR A 164 -2.00 7.65 -0.49
N GLY A 165 -1.29 7.90 0.62
CA GLY A 165 -0.05 7.22 0.98
C GLY A 165 -0.24 6.48 2.30
N ILE A 166 0.37 5.31 2.41
CA ILE A 166 0.34 4.48 3.61
C ILE A 166 1.77 4.15 4.00
N ASN A 167 2.13 4.53 5.22
CA ASN A 167 3.41 4.18 5.83
C ASN A 167 3.16 3.46 7.16
N VAL A 168 4.09 2.66 7.60
CA VAL A 168 4.02 1.94 8.86
C VAL A 168 5.20 2.34 9.73
N ARG A 169 4.91 2.80 10.96
CA ARG A 169 5.93 3.20 11.94
C ARG A 169 6.93 4.21 11.39
N GLY A 170 6.41 5.25 10.74
CA GLY A 170 7.19 6.43 10.35
C GLY A 170 7.81 6.39 8.95
N PHE A 171 8.73 7.35 8.72
CA PHE A 171 9.40 7.61 7.44
C PHE A 171 8.43 8.02 6.32
N ASN A 172 7.56 8.98 6.64
CA ASN A 172 6.51 9.45 5.75
C ASN A 172 7.10 10.02 4.46
N SER A 173 6.78 9.36 3.35
CA SER A 173 7.22 9.74 2.02
C SER A 173 6.18 9.26 1.00
N ALA A 174 6.06 9.98 -0.11
CA ALA A 174 5.30 9.50 -1.26
C ALA A 174 5.97 8.26 -1.89
N PHE A 175 7.29 8.19 -1.78
CA PHE A 175 8.14 7.15 -2.34
C PHE A 175 8.80 6.37 -1.21
N ASN A 176 8.02 5.55 -0.49
CA ASN A 176 8.55 4.75 0.61
C ASN A 176 8.53 3.25 0.28
N PRO A 177 9.65 2.68 -0.17
CA PRO A 177 9.75 1.25 -0.46
C PRO A 177 9.86 0.38 0.80
N LYS A 178 9.77 0.97 2.00
CA LYS A 178 9.96 0.26 3.28
C LYS A 178 8.71 -0.50 3.75
N ASN A 179 7.58 -0.28 3.09
CA ASN A 179 6.31 -0.94 3.41
C ASN A 179 5.85 -1.78 2.22
N LEU A 180 5.82 -3.09 2.40
CA LEU A 180 5.38 -3.99 1.36
C LEU A 180 3.84 -3.97 1.26
N GLN A 181 3.30 -3.86 0.06
CA GLN A 181 1.86 -3.99 -0.19
C GLN A 181 1.60 -5.17 -1.13
N MET A 182 0.61 -5.97 -0.78
CA MET A 182 0.25 -7.19 -1.49
C MET A 182 -1.27 -7.30 -1.65
N ASN A 183 -1.69 -7.91 -2.76
CA ASN A 183 -3.07 -8.32 -3.00
C ASN A 183 -3.06 -9.82 -3.33
N ASP A 184 -3.70 -10.64 -2.50
CA ASP A 184 -3.72 -12.11 -2.64
C ASP A 184 -2.33 -12.72 -2.85
N ALA A 185 -1.35 -12.33 -2.02
CA ALA A 185 0.06 -12.74 -2.07
C ALA A 185 0.84 -12.23 -3.31
N ARG A 186 0.25 -11.46 -4.22
CA ARG A 186 0.92 -10.78 -5.33
C ARG A 186 1.38 -9.39 -4.90
N LEU A 187 2.61 -9.00 -5.28
CA LEU A 187 3.12 -7.66 -5.05
C LEU A 187 2.26 -6.60 -5.74
N SER A 188 1.81 -5.61 -4.99
CA SER A 188 0.94 -4.52 -5.44
C SER A 188 1.73 -3.21 -5.56
N THR A 189 2.84 -3.25 -6.33
CA THR A 189 3.75 -2.13 -6.51
C THR A 189 4.14 -1.97 -7.97
N LEU A 190 4.41 -0.74 -8.38
CA LEU A 190 5.00 -0.45 -9.69
C LEU A 190 6.41 -1.03 -9.78
N ILE A 191 6.80 -1.49 -10.97
CA ILE A 191 8.01 -2.30 -11.17
C ILE A 191 9.27 -1.45 -11.01
N ALA A 192 9.37 -0.35 -11.74
CA ALA A 192 10.57 0.49 -11.74
C ALA A 192 10.76 1.29 -10.44
N THR A 193 9.67 1.72 -9.83
CA THR A 193 9.69 2.61 -8.66
C THR A 193 9.47 1.90 -7.33
N GLY A 194 8.95 0.67 -7.36
CA GLY A 194 8.62 -0.10 -6.15
C GLY A 194 7.42 0.45 -5.36
N LEU A 195 6.66 1.39 -5.92
CA LEU A 195 5.65 2.16 -5.21
C LEU A 195 4.24 1.67 -5.48
N PRO A 196 3.38 1.59 -4.45
CA PRO A 196 1.95 1.58 -4.65
C PRO A 196 1.47 3.00 -4.96
N LEU A 197 0.99 3.26 -6.16
CA LEU A 197 0.41 4.55 -6.53
C LEU A 197 -1.12 4.51 -6.41
N GLY A 198 -1.63 4.51 -5.15
CA GLY A 198 -3.06 4.68 -4.89
C GLY A 198 -3.97 3.85 -5.80
N PRO A 199 -4.76 4.47 -6.68
CA PRO A 199 -5.73 3.77 -7.51
C PRO A 199 -5.16 2.71 -8.45
N LEU A 200 -3.87 2.80 -8.83
CA LEU A 200 -3.24 1.84 -9.75
C LEU A 200 -3.00 0.45 -9.14
N THR A 201 -3.12 0.32 -7.82
CA THR A 201 -2.78 -0.92 -7.10
C THR A 201 -3.91 -1.41 -6.21
N SER A 202 -5.07 -0.76 -6.22
CA SER A 202 -6.22 -1.10 -5.36
C SER A 202 -6.99 -2.34 -5.85
N VAL A 203 -7.84 -2.87 -4.97
CA VAL A 203 -8.79 -3.96 -5.21
C VAL A 203 -10.20 -3.38 -5.08
N VAL A 204 -11.16 -3.90 -5.86
CA VAL A 204 -12.57 -3.49 -5.76
C VAL A 204 -13.08 -3.76 -4.34
N LYS A 205 -13.64 -2.73 -3.70
CA LYS A 205 -14.04 -2.74 -2.29
C LYS A 205 -14.96 -3.92 -1.93
N GLU A 206 -15.92 -4.24 -2.79
CA GLU A 206 -16.91 -5.30 -2.59
C GLU A 206 -16.29 -6.71 -2.60
N ASP A 207 -15.08 -6.85 -3.15
CA ASP A 207 -14.37 -8.12 -3.20
C ASP A 207 -13.32 -8.30 -2.08
N ILE A 208 -13.14 -7.33 -1.21
CA ILE A 208 -12.21 -7.45 -0.09
C ILE A 208 -12.84 -8.27 1.03
N GLU A 209 -12.20 -9.38 1.41
CA GLU A 209 -12.58 -10.18 2.58
C GLU A 209 -11.99 -9.57 3.85
N ARG A 210 -10.73 -9.18 3.80
CA ARG A 210 -10.02 -8.52 4.91
C ARG A 210 -8.73 -7.87 4.46
N VAL A 211 -8.20 -6.97 5.30
CA VAL A 211 -6.86 -6.41 5.15
C VAL A 211 -6.07 -6.75 6.42
N GLU A 212 -4.94 -7.43 6.25
CA GLU A 212 -4.01 -7.77 7.31
C GLU A 212 -2.83 -6.80 7.28
N ILE A 213 -2.54 -6.15 8.41
CA ILE A 213 -1.46 -5.16 8.55
C ILE A 213 -0.48 -5.69 9.57
N ILE A 214 0.73 -6.01 9.13
CA ILE A 214 1.82 -6.39 10.03
C ILE A 214 2.64 -5.15 10.34
N LEU A 215 2.83 -4.86 11.63
CA LEU A 215 3.68 -3.79 12.12
C LEU A 215 5.05 -4.37 12.48
N GLY A 216 6.12 -3.79 11.93
CA GLY A 216 7.49 -4.22 12.16
C GLY A 216 8.04 -5.18 11.09
N PRO A 217 9.33 -5.56 11.19
CA PRO A 217 10.03 -6.32 10.16
C PRO A 217 9.40 -7.69 9.86
N SER A 218 9.11 -7.93 8.58
CA SER A 218 8.54 -9.19 8.09
C SER A 218 9.31 -9.78 6.91
N ALA A 219 10.51 -9.24 6.64
CA ALA A 219 11.33 -9.62 5.49
C ALA A 219 11.83 -11.08 5.55
N ALA A 220 11.92 -11.69 6.72
CA ALA A 220 12.29 -13.10 6.86
C ALA A 220 11.32 -14.06 6.15
N LEU A 221 10.06 -13.67 5.92
CA LEU A 221 9.09 -14.48 5.20
C LEU A 221 8.70 -13.86 3.84
N TYR A 222 8.70 -12.54 3.73
CA TYR A 222 8.17 -11.83 2.57
C TYR A 222 9.24 -11.24 1.65
N GLY A 223 10.50 -11.22 2.11
CA GLY A 223 11.62 -10.69 1.35
C GLY A 223 11.81 -9.17 1.50
N PRO A 224 12.63 -8.57 0.64
CA PRO A 224 12.94 -7.16 0.68
C PRO A 224 11.69 -6.27 0.68
N ASN A 225 11.82 -5.10 1.32
CA ASN A 225 10.77 -4.08 1.45
C ASN A 225 9.63 -4.40 2.45
N ALA A 226 9.55 -5.60 3.02
CA ALA A 226 8.82 -5.85 4.26
C ALA A 226 9.67 -5.39 5.47
N HIS A 227 10.20 -4.16 5.39
CA HIS A 227 11.14 -3.56 6.31
C HIS A 227 10.45 -3.00 7.56
N ASN A 228 9.51 -2.08 7.39
CA ASN A 228 8.75 -1.50 8.49
C ASN A 228 7.42 -2.22 8.73
N GLY A 229 6.90 -2.89 7.72
CA GLY A 229 5.63 -3.60 7.79
C GLY A 229 5.16 -4.13 6.44
N LEU A 230 3.98 -4.73 6.49
CA LEU A 230 3.29 -5.32 5.36
C LEU A 230 1.80 -4.99 5.44
N VAL A 231 1.20 -4.61 4.32
CA VAL A 231 -0.26 -4.54 4.15
C VAL A 231 -0.67 -5.57 3.10
N ASN A 232 -1.47 -6.55 3.49
CA ASN A 232 -1.95 -7.61 2.61
C ASN A 232 -3.48 -7.57 2.50
N THR A 233 -3.98 -7.28 1.31
CA THR A 233 -5.41 -7.30 0.99
C THR A 233 -5.77 -8.68 0.47
N ILE A 234 -6.77 -9.31 1.07
CA ILE A 234 -7.23 -10.65 0.73
C ILE A 234 -8.64 -10.55 0.15
N SER A 235 -8.83 -11.11 -1.04
CA SER A 235 -10.09 -11.08 -1.75
C SER A 235 -11.04 -12.20 -1.33
N LYS A 236 -12.36 -11.97 -1.49
CA LYS A 236 -13.42 -12.93 -1.15
C LYS A 236 -13.37 -14.19 -2.04
N ASP A 237 -13.51 -15.35 -1.42
CA ASP A 237 -13.68 -16.61 -2.13
C ASP A 237 -15.13 -16.72 -2.69
N PRO A 238 -15.32 -16.96 -4.00
CA PRO A 238 -16.65 -17.04 -4.60
C PRO A 238 -17.53 -18.15 -4.00
N ARG A 239 -16.96 -19.20 -3.45
CA ARG A 239 -17.71 -20.30 -2.85
C ARG A 239 -18.32 -19.96 -1.50
N ARG A 240 -17.70 -19.01 -0.79
CA ARG A 240 -18.14 -18.52 0.54
C ARG A 240 -18.98 -17.25 0.45
N SER A 241 -18.93 -16.58 -0.70
CA SER A 241 -19.56 -15.27 -0.91
C SER A 241 -20.23 -15.18 -2.28
N ALA A 242 -20.92 -16.28 -2.68
CA ALA A 242 -21.67 -16.30 -3.92
C ALA A 242 -22.81 -15.31 -3.90
N GLY A 243 -23.08 -14.67 -5.04
CA GLY A 243 -24.11 -13.65 -5.20
C GLY A 243 -23.62 -12.46 -6.03
N THR A 244 -24.47 -11.47 -6.16
CA THR A 244 -24.18 -10.25 -6.92
C THR A 244 -24.30 -9.03 -6.02
N THR A 245 -23.29 -8.17 -6.01
CA THR A 245 -23.31 -6.88 -5.34
C THR A 245 -23.12 -5.78 -6.36
N VAL A 246 -23.98 -4.77 -6.30
CA VAL A 246 -23.86 -3.52 -7.06
C VAL A 246 -23.90 -2.37 -6.09
N ALA A 247 -22.92 -1.47 -6.14
CA ALA A 247 -22.89 -0.28 -5.31
C ALA A 247 -22.72 0.97 -6.18
N LEU A 248 -23.54 1.97 -5.94
CA LEU A 248 -23.47 3.28 -6.58
C LEU A 248 -23.21 4.34 -5.53
N GLY A 249 -22.17 5.12 -5.73
CA GLY A 249 -21.74 6.15 -4.82
C GLY A 249 -21.67 7.52 -5.48
N LEU A 250 -22.06 8.55 -4.74
CA LEU A 250 -21.99 9.95 -5.12
C LEU A 250 -21.30 10.74 -4.01
N GLY A 251 -20.56 11.79 -4.39
CA GLY A 251 -19.93 12.68 -3.42
C GLY A 251 -19.77 14.11 -3.93
N ASN A 252 -19.40 15.02 -3.04
CA ASN A 252 -18.88 16.31 -3.50
C ASN A 252 -17.60 16.13 -4.32
N GLN A 253 -17.02 17.18 -4.87
CA GLN A 253 -15.93 17.09 -5.85
C GLN A 253 -16.35 16.30 -7.11
N SER A 254 -17.63 16.38 -7.49
CA SER A 254 -18.21 15.68 -8.64
C SER A 254 -17.96 14.17 -8.65
N VAL A 255 -17.77 13.55 -7.46
CA VAL A 255 -17.45 12.13 -7.37
C VAL A 255 -18.63 11.26 -7.73
N PHE A 256 -18.41 10.36 -8.66
CA PHE A 256 -19.26 9.22 -8.98
C PHE A 256 -18.44 7.93 -8.91
N SER A 257 -19.00 6.90 -8.25
CA SER A 257 -18.41 5.56 -8.20
C SER A 257 -19.48 4.51 -8.46
N GLY A 258 -19.24 3.64 -9.44
CA GLY A 258 -20.04 2.45 -9.70
C GLY A 258 -19.19 1.21 -9.48
N ARG A 259 -19.64 0.28 -8.63
CA ARG A 259 -18.92 -0.93 -8.29
C ARG A 259 -19.81 -2.15 -8.46
N PHE A 260 -19.21 -3.22 -8.93
CA PHE A 260 -19.89 -4.47 -9.22
C PHE A 260 -19.05 -5.65 -8.80
N ARG A 261 -19.69 -6.64 -8.21
CA ARG A 261 -19.13 -7.96 -7.92
C ARG A 261 -20.18 -9.03 -8.20
N HIS A 262 -19.82 -10.04 -8.97
CA HIS A 262 -20.62 -11.25 -9.14
C HIS A 262 -19.76 -12.47 -8.85
N ALA A 263 -20.29 -13.39 -8.06
CA ALA A 263 -19.64 -14.65 -7.73
C ALA A 263 -20.66 -15.80 -7.79
N GLN A 264 -20.27 -16.89 -8.44
CA GLN A 264 -21.16 -18.03 -8.67
C GLN A 264 -20.40 -19.36 -8.49
N VAL A 265 -21.04 -20.30 -7.81
CA VAL A 265 -20.64 -21.69 -7.77
C VAL A 265 -21.37 -22.41 -8.90
N LEU A 266 -20.64 -22.98 -9.85
CA LEU A 266 -21.20 -23.69 -10.98
C LEU A 266 -21.45 -25.17 -10.65
N ASN A 267 -20.55 -25.79 -9.90
CA ASN A 267 -20.68 -27.14 -9.38
C ASN A 267 -19.70 -27.36 -8.21
N SER A 268 -19.64 -28.55 -7.65
CA SER A 268 -18.76 -28.88 -6.50
C SER A 268 -17.26 -28.63 -6.73
N LYS A 269 -16.83 -28.49 -8.00
CA LYS A 269 -15.43 -28.26 -8.34
C LYS A 269 -15.13 -26.87 -8.90
N LEU A 270 -16.13 -26.21 -9.49
CA LEU A 270 -15.92 -25.00 -10.27
C LEU A 270 -16.73 -23.82 -9.73
N ALA A 271 -16.04 -22.73 -9.43
CA ALA A 271 -16.64 -21.46 -9.10
C ALA A 271 -15.87 -20.32 -9.80
N PHE A 272 -16.50 -19.16 -9.94
CA PHE A 272 -15.86 -17.98 -10.50
C PHE A 272 -16.34 -16.72 -9.83
N LYS A 273 -15.56 -15.66 -9.99
CA LYS A 273 -15.97 -14.28 -9.64
C LYS A 273 -15.55 -13.33 -10.75
N VAL A 274 -16.32 -12.24 -10.88
CA VAL A 274 -16.00 -11.08 -11.72
C VAL A 274 -16.29 -9.82 -10.93
N THR A 275 -15.36 -8.88 -10.94
CA THR A 275 -15.47 -7.60 -10.26
C THR A 275 -15.15 -6.45 -11.19
N GLY A 276 -15.72 -5.29 -10.92
CA GLY A 276 -15.46 -4.07 -11.65
C GLY A 276 -15.77 -2.83 -10.83
N GLU A 277 -15.00 -1.78 -11.06
CA GLU A 277 -15.20 -0.47 -10.46
C GLU A 277 -14.86 0.62 -11.47
N TYR A 278 -15.70 1.61 -11.56
CA TYR A 278 -15.42 2.87 -12.24
C TYR A 278 -15.66 4.02 -11.28
N THR A 279 -14.64 4.82 -11.04
CA THR A 279 -14.73 6.02 -10.19
C THR A 279 -14.18 7.22 -10.95
N ARG A 280 -14.89 8.35 -10.89
CA ARG A 280 -14.47 9.63 -11.46
C ARG A 280 -14.83 10.78 -10.53
N GLY A 281 -14.18 11.93 -10.71
CA GLY A 281 -14.48 13.14 -9.97
C GLY A 281 -13.45 14.22 -10.25
N GLU A 282 -13.40 15.23 -9.39
CA GLU A 282 -12.41 16.29 -9.42
C GLU A 282 -11.67 16.37 -8.09
N ASP A 283 -10.38 16.66 -8.13
CA ASP A 283 -9.59 16.92 -6.93
C ASP A 283 -9.80 18.35 -6.42
N PHE A 284 -9.43 18.60 -5.17
CA PHE A 284 -9.53 19.93 -4.57
C PHE A 284 -8.80 20.98 -5.41
N ALA A 285 -9.38 22.17 -5.49
CA ALA A 285 -8.79 23.29 -6.22
C ALA A 285 -7.50 23.75 -5.56
N TYR A 286 -6.41 23.64 -6.28
CA TYR A 286 -5.10 24.07 -5.81
C TYR A 286 -4.15 24.22 -7.01
N THR A 287 -3.39 25.30 -7.05
CA THR A 287 -2.34 25.54 -8.04
C THR A 287 -1.06 25.91 -7.32
N ASP A 288 -0.03 25.11 -7.52
CA ASP A 288 1.26 25.33 -6.89
C ASP A 288 2.07 26.45 -7.56
N THR A 289 3.03 26.99 -6.83
CA THR A 289 4.02 27.90 -7.35
C THR A 289 5.28 27.12 -7.71
N VAL A 290 5.66 27.20 -8.97
CA VAL A 290 6.88 26.57 -9.50
C VAL A 290 7.97 27.60 -9.59
N TYR A 291 9.10 27.30 -8.98
CA TYR A 291 10.29 28.15 -9.03
C TYR A 291 11.25 27.61 -10.09
N TYR A 292 11.77 28.51 -10.91
CA TYR A 292 12.72 28.18 -11.97
C TYR A 292 13.79 29.25 -12.06
N THR A 293 14.87 28.93 -12.72
CA THR A 293 15.95 29.87 -13.02
C THR A 293 16.30 29.81 -14.49
N ASN A 294 16.28 30.96 -15.15
CA ASN A 294 16.77 31.09 -16.51
C ASN A 294 18.14 31.77 -16.56
N THR A 295 18.59 32.32 -15.43
CA THR A 295 19.84 33.10 -15.35
C THR A 295 21.07 32.22 -15.14
N ALA A 296 20.94 31.00 -14.68
CA ALA A 296 22.05 30.06 -14.55
C ALA A 296 22.75 29.80 -15.90
N PHE A 297 22.08 30.10 -16.98
CA PHE A 297 22.55 29.88 -18.34
C PHE A 297 22.75 31.18 -19.13
N LYS A 298 22.51 32.33 -18.54
CA LYS A 298 22.66 33.65 -19.16
C LYS A 298 24.05 34.25 -18.99
N THR A 299 24.83 33.80 -18.03
CA THR A 299 26.11 34.41 -17.69
C THR A 299 27.26 33.46 -17.98
N THR A 300 28.18 33.93 -18.78
CA THR A 300 29.51 33.36 -18.97
C THR A 300 30.38 33.49 -17.70
N THR A 301 29.89 34.13 -16.63
CA THR A 301 30.60 34.28 -15.37
C THR A 301 30.01 33.37 -14.31
N PRO A 302 30.82 32.48 -13.70
CA PRO A 302 30.39 31.50 -12.73
C PRO A 302 29.87 32.03 -11.39
N ALA A 303 29.89 33.37 -11.20
CA ALA A 303 29.76 33.99 -9.86
C ALA A 303 28.41 34.64 -9.55
N SER A 304 27.45 34.67 -10.47
CA SER A 304 26.15 35.25 -10.12
C SER A 304 25.20 34.13 -9.71
N PRO A 305 24.74 34.10 -8.46
CA PRO A 305 23.66 33.19 -8.05
C PRO A 305 22.44 33.42 -8.96
N GLY A 306 21.91 32.38 -9.55
CA GLY A 306 20.72 32.44 -10.41
C GLY A 306 19.55 33.12 -9.68
N VAL A 307 18.92 34.10 -10.32
CA VAL A 307 17.69 34.70 -9.78
C VAL A 307 16.57 33.67 -10.00
N PHE A 308 15.90 33.28 -8.90
CA PHE A 308 14.74 32.44 -9.00
C PHE A 308 13.52 33.26 -9.42
N HIS A 309 12.89 32.82 -10.47
CA HIS A 309 11.60 33.30 -10.93
C HIS A 309 10.51 32.37 -10.40
N ALA A 310 9.32 32.88 -10.24
CA ALA A 310 8.15 32.11 -9.79
C ALA A 310 7.05 32.16 -10.84
N GLY A 311 6.44 31.04 -11.12
CA GLY A 311 5.27 30.93 -11.98
C GLY A 311 4.25 29.95 -11.42
N LYS A 312 3.04 30.02 -11.95
CA LYS A 312 2.00 29.06 -11.58
C LYS A 312 2.07 27.82 -12.46
N GLU A 313 1.72 26.64 -11.89
CA GLU A 313 1.57 25.42 -12.68
C GLU A 313 0.63 25.65 -13.85
N ILE A 314 1.04 25.14 -15.02
CA ILE A 314 0.27 25.24 -16.26
C ILE A 314 -0.54 23.98 -16.55
N ASP A 315 -1.70 24.14 -17.20
CA ASP A 315 -2.54 23.06 -17.77
C ASP A 315 -2.84 21.95 -16.75
N LEU A 316 -3.12 22.34 -15.52
CA LEU A 316 -3.47 21.43 -14.45
C LEU A 316 -4.85 20.82 -14.69
N ASP A 317 -4.90 19.49 -14.88
CA ASP A 317 -6.14 18.73 -14.94
C ASP A 317 -6.42 18.10 -13.59
N ARG A 318 -7.43 18.61 -12.87
CA ARG A 318 -7.88 18.10 -11.57
C ARG A 318 -8.85 16.95 -11.66
N THR A 319 -9.31 16.62 -12.87
CA THR A 319 -10.21 15.49 -13.05
C THR A 319 -9.45 14.19 -12.81
N PHE A 320 -10.12 13.25 -12.18
CA PHE A 320 -9.61 11.90 -12.05
C PHE A 320 -10.61 10.88 -12.56
N LYS A 321 -10.09 9.80 -13.09
CA LYS A 321 -10.85 8.61 -13.47
C LYS A 321 -10.05 7.38 -13.11
N SER A 322 -10.73 6.34 -12.66
CA SER A 322 -10.13 5.06 -12.32
C SER A 322 -11.05 3.92 -12.72
N LEU A 323 -10.52 2.94 -13.42
CA LEU A 323 -11.21 1.74 -13.85
C LEU A 323 -10.45 0.53 -13.31
N HIS A 324 -11.11 -0.31 -12.54
CA HIS A 324 -10.58 -1.57 -12.00
C HIS A 324 -11.43 -2.73 -12.45
N GLY A 325 -10.81 -3.91 -12.59
CA GLY A 325 -11.55 -5.13 -12.81
C GLY A 325 -10.69 -6.37 -12.59
N GLU A 326 -11.34 -7.44 -12.14
CA GLU A 326 -10.75 -8.77 -12.02
C GLU A 326 -11.77 -9.84 -12.40
N ALA A 327 -11.31 -10.87 -13.08
CA ALA A 327 -12.03 -12.14 -13.25
C ALA A 327 -11.16 -13.26 -12.69
N ALA A 328 -11.77 -14.16 -11.89
CA ALA A 328 -11.06 -15.29 -11.30
C ALA A 328 -11.91 -16.56 -11.40
N VAL A 329 -11.23 -17.67 -11.71
CA VAL A 329 -11.80 -19.02 -11.78
C VAL A 329 -11.14 -19.87 -10.70
N TYR A 330 -11.95 -20.58 -9.93
CA TYR A 330 -11.56 -21.48 -8.84
C TYR A 330 -11.92 -22.90 -9.23
N TYR A 331 -10.93 -23.77 -9.33
CA TYR A 331 -11.11 -25.18 -9.62
C TYR A 331 -10.59 -26.04 -8.47
N SER A 332 -11.49 -26.77 -7.81
CA SER A 332 -11.15 -27.71 -6.74
C SER A 332 -10.67 -29.04 -7.32
N LEU A 333 -9.38 -29.29 -7.21
CA LEU A 333 -8.79 -30.61 -7.55
C LEU A 333 -9.28 -31.67 -6.59
N THR A 334 -9.33 -31.31 -5.29
CA THR A 334 -9.87 -32.11 -4.19
C THR A 334 -10.63 -31.20 -3.24
N ASP A 335 -11.31 -31.76 -2.25
CA ASP A 335 -12.00 -30.99 -1.20
C ASP A 335 -11.06 -30.07 -0.37
N LYS A 336 -9.74 -30.20 -0.56
CA LYS A 336 -8.70 -29.49 0.19
C LYS A 336 -7.65 -28.79 -0.69
N ALA A 337 -7.79 -28.85 -1.99
CA ALA A 337 -6.78 -28.33 -2.91
C ALA A 337 -7.44 -27.64 -4.12
N ASP A 338 -7.05 -26.39 -4.34
CA ASP A 338 -7.58 -25.53 -5.38
C ASP A 338 -6.51 -25.04 -6.35
N ILE A 339 -6.89 -24.92 -7.61
CA ILE A 339 -6.21 -24.09 -8.60
C ILE A 339 -7.06 -22.83 -8.79
N ILE A 340 -6.45 -21.68 -8.69
CA ILE A 340 -7.09 -20.38 -8.87
C ILE A 340 -6.33 -19.64 -9.96
N VAL A 341 -7.06 -19.21 -11.01
CA VAL A 341 -6.49 -18.39 -12.06
C VAL A 341 -7.27 -17.09 -12.11
N SER A 342 -6.57 -15.96 -12.00
CA SER A 342 -7.16 -14.64 -12.09
C SER A 342 -6.44 -13.77 -13.12
N TYR A 343 -7.21 -12.96 -13.82
CA TYR A 343 -6.74 -11.87 -14.65
C TYR A 343 -7.42 -10.58 -14.21
N GLY A 344 -6.64 -9.54 -14.00
CA GLY A 344 -7.18 -8.27 -13.57
C GLY A 344 -6.28 -7.10 -13.93
N GLY A 345 -6.77 -5.92 -13.66
CA GLY A 345 -5.99 -4.71 -13.87
C GLY A 345 -6.72 -3.43 -13.50
N ASN A 346 -5.95 -2.37 -13.50
CA ASN A 346 -6.35 -1.02 -13.18
C ASN A 346 -5.86 -0.07 -14.27
N GLN A 347 -6.67 0.91 -14.63
CA GLN A 347 -6.28 2.03 -15.49
C GLN A 347 -6.77 3.32 -14.86
N SER A 348 -5.87 4.29 -14.66
CA SER A 348 -6.22 5.51 -13.94
C SER A 348 -5.54 6.75 -14.51
N SER A 349 -6.25 7.88 -14.39
CA SER A 349 -5.73 9.23 -14.60
C SER A 349 -6.05 10.07 -13.37
N PHE A 350 -5.06 10.74 -12.79
CA PHE A 350 -5.21 11.54 -11.57
C PHE A 350 -3.96 12.39 -11.31
N LEU A 351 -4.02 13.28 -10.32
CA LEU A 351 -2.86 14.01 -9.82
C LEU A 351 -2.16 13.20 -8.73
N ALA A 352 -0.91 12.80 -8.96
CA ALA A 352 -0.06 12.14 -7.97
C ALA A 352 0.94 13.13 -7.37
N GLN A 353 0.95 13.23 -6.05
CA GLN A 353 1.91 14.05 -5.31
C GLN A 353 3.22 13.30 -5.11
N THR A 354 4.32 14.01 -5.27
CA THR A 354 5.67 13.50 -4.98
C THR A 354 6.42 14.48 -4.09
N ASN A 355 7.57 14.07 -3.55
CA ASN A 355 8.42 14.96 -2.75
C ASN A 355 9.00 16.13 -3.58
N ALA A 356 8.91 16.08 -4.90
CA ALA A 356 9.46 17.09 -5.82
C ALA A 356 8.38 17.90 -6.58
N GLY A 357 7.10 17.72 -6.25
CA GLY A 357 5.98 18.32 -6.94
C GLY A 357 4.91 17.32 -7.36
N ARG A 358 4.06 17.71 -8.32
CA ARG A 358 2.95 16.86 -8.79
C ARG A 358 3.22 16.26 -10.15
N ASN A 359 2.73 15.02 -10.34
CA ASN A 359 2.70 14.37 -11.63
C ASN A 359 1.24 14.27 -12.14
N GLN A 360 1.02 14.60 -13.39
CA GLN A 360 -0.21 14.31 -14.09
C GLN A 360 -0.13 12.87 -14.60
N ILE A 361 -0.73 11.95 -13.88
CA ILE A 361 -0.88 10.58 -14.34
C ILE A 361 -1.96 10.57 -15.43
N LYS A 362 -1.64 9.95 -16.57
CA LYS A 362 -2.58 9.82 -17.70
C LYS A 362 -2.64 8.38 -18.17
N ASP A 363 -3.83 7.81 -18.06
CA ASP A 363 -4.18 6.47 -18.56
C ASP A 363 -3.12 5.39 -18.22
N TRP A 364 -2.50 5.53 -17.05
CA TRP A 364 -1.55 4.53 -16.58
C TRP A 364 -2.29 3.24 -16.26
N SER A 365 -1.87 2.15 -16.88
CA SER A 365 -2.47 0.84 -16.68
C SER A 365 -1.50 -0.12 -16.00
N VAL A 366 -2.02 -0.90 -15.07
CA VAL A 366 -1.32 -2.04 -14.45
C VAL A 366 -2.22 -3.25 -14.60
N GLN A 367 -1.75 -4.29 -15.27
CA GLN A 367 -2.49 -5.54 -15.52
C GLN A 367 -1.70 -6.73 -15.00
N TYR A 368 -2.39 -7.82 -14.70
CA TYR A 368 -1.74 -9.05 -14.23
C TYR A 368 -2.51 -10.31 -14.64
N LEU A 369 -1.75 -11.37 -14.82
CA LEU A 369 -2.25 -12.74 -14.87
C LEU A 369 -1.62 -13.51 -13.72
N HIS A 370 -2.43 -14.16 -12.89
CA HIS A 370 -2.00 -14.82 -11.66
C HIS A 370 -2.60 -16.21 -11.55
N ALA A 371 -1.77 -17.23 -11.39
CA ALA A 371 -2.16 -18.59 -11.13
C ALA A 371 -1.64 -19.04 -9.75
N ARG A 372 -2.52 -19.66 -8.97
CA ARG A 372 -2.21 -20.16 -7.63
C ARG A 372 -2.66 -21.61 -7.48
N TYR A 373 -1.85 -22.39 -6.78
CA TYR A 373 -2.24 -23.69 -6.21
C TYR A 373 -2.26 -23.53 -4.69
N VAL A 374 -3.36 -23.87 -4.07
CA VAL A 374 -3.54 -23.72 -2.62
C VAL A 374 -4.02 -25.03 -2.02
N SER A 375 -3.31 -25.55 -1.05
CA SER A 375 -3.69 -26.72 -0.27
C SER A 375 -3.21 -26.58 1.20
N PRO A 376 -3.60 -27.46 2.14
CA PRO A 376 -3.15 -27.35 3.52
C PRO A 376 -1.64 -27.42 3.72
N ARG A 377 -0.92 -28.09 2.81
CA ARG A 377 0.54 -28.28 2.92
C ARG A 377 1.34 -27.53 1.88
N TRP A 378 0.77 -27.26 0.73
CA TRP A 378 1.47 -26.65 -0.39
C TRP A 378 0.75 -25.38 -0.85
N PHE A 379 1.52 -24.35 -1.02
CA PHE A 379 1.15 -23.14 -1.74
C PHE A 379 2.13 -22.96 -2.90
N ALA A 380 1.63 -22.69 -4.08
CA ALA A 380 2.45 -22.29 -5.21
C ALA A 380 1.75 -21.19 -5.98
N GLN A 381 2.52 -20.25 -6.49
CA GLN A 381 2.00 -19.20 -7.35
C GLN A 381 2.97 -18.82 -8.45
N VAL A 382 2.41 -18.36 -9.55
CA VAL A 382 3.13 -17.65 -10.61
C VAL A 382 2.27 -16.49 -11.09
N TYR A 383 2.86 -15.32 -11.25
CA TYR A 383 2.17 -14.20 -11.86
C TYR A 383 3.08 -13.37 -12.74
N ASN A 384 2.47 -12.76 -13.75
CA ASN A 384 3.08 -11.74 -14.57
C ASN A 384 2.30 -10.43 -14.41
N THR A 385 3.01 -9.31 -14.23
CA THR A 385 2.43 -7.97 -14.13
C THR A 385 3.01 -7.10 -15.25
N TRP A 386 2.15 -6.34 -15.91
CA TRP A 386 2.49 -5.34 -16.92
C TRP A 386 2.09 -3.97 -16.45
N SER A 387 2.96 -3.00 -16.59
CA SER A 387 2.73 -1.59 -16.29
C SER A 387 2.98 -0.77 -17.55
N LYS A 388 2.05 0.12 -17.90
CA LYS A 388 2.15 0.93 -19.11
C LYS A 388 1.56 2.32 -18.94
N THR A 389 2.33 3.34 -19.33
CA THR A 389 1.86 4.72 -19.57
C THR A 389 2.66 5.38 -20.69
N ALA A 390 2.04 6.33 -21.40
CA ALA A 390 2.70 7.05 -22.50
C ALA A 390 2.73 8.56 -22.28
N ASP A 391 1.72 9.12 -21.61
CA ASP A 391 1.44 10.57 -21.57
C ASP A 391 1.48 11.16 -20.16
N THR A 392 1.99 10.41 -19.18
CA THR A 392 2.21 10.88 -17.81
C THR A 392 3.37 11.87 -17.79
N TYR A 393 3.27 12.97 -17.03
CA TYR A 393 4.33 13.96 -16.93
C TYR A 393 4.43 14.65 -15.57
N ALA A 394 5.63 15.15 -15.23
CA ALA A 394 5.88 16.00 -14.08
C ALA A 394 5.42 17.43 -14.37
N ILE A 395 4.43 17.93 -13.63
CA ILE A 395 3.84 19.26 -13.85
C ILE A 395 4.85 20.37 -13.55
N ASN A 396 5.61 20.23 -12.47
CA ASN A 396 6.64 21.21 -12.11
C ASN A 396 7.73 21.33 -13.19
N GLN A 397 8.23 20.19 -13.71
CA GLN A 397 9.24 20.22 -14.77
C GLN A 397 8.68 20.82 -16.07
N ARG A 398 7.47 20.42 -16.47
CA ARG A 398 6.79 20.99 -17.62
C ARG A 398 6.57 22.48 -17.49
N THR A 399 6.16 22.96 -16.30
CA THR A 399 5.98 24.38 -16.03
C THR A 399 7.31 25.13 -16.11
N GLN A 400 8.38 24.58 -15.54
CA GLN A 400 9.73 25.17 -15.67
C GLN A 400 10.15 25.30 -17.14
N ASN A 401 9.95 24.25 -17.91
CA ASN A 401 10.26 24.24 -19.34
C ASN A 401 9.45 25.33 -20.07
N TYR A 402 8.14 25.36 -19.86
CA TYR A 402 7.26 26.37 -20.47
C TYR A 402 7.70 27.81 -20.15
N LEU A 403 7.94 28.10 -18.87
CA LEU A 403 8.34 29.44 -18.43
C LEU A 403 9.70 29.84 -19.02
N SER A 404 10.63 28.90 -19.17
CA SER A 404 11.93 29.16 -19.81
C SER A 404 11.79 29.56 -21.28
N PHE A 405 10.88 28.95 -22.03
CA PHE A 405 10.56 29.31 -23.40
C PHE A 405 9.86 30.66 -23.51
N LYS A 406 8.91 30.92 -22.57
CA LYS A 406 8.24 32.24 -22.51
C LYS A 406 9.23 33.38 -22.27
N ASP A 407 10.16 33.21 -21.33
CA ASP A 407 11.21 34.19 -21.04
C ASP A 407 12.18 34.38 -22.20
N ALA A 408 12.36 33.35 -23.03
CA ALA A 408 13.13 33.43 -24.26
C ALA A 408 12.38 34.11 -25.43
N GLY A 409 11.09 34.45 -25.25
CA GLY A 409 10.29 35.17 -26.25
C GLY A 409 9.50 34.26 -27.19
N PHE A 410 9.40 32.96 -26.93
CA PHE A 410 8.59 32.07 -27.76
C PHE A 410 7.09 32.35 -27.61
N SER A 411 6.32 32.02 -28.61
CA SER A 411 4.85 32.07 -28.54
C SER A 411 4.31 31.16 -27.45
N GLU A 412 3.10 31.40 -26.99
CA GLU A 412 2.49 30.57 -25.97
C GLU A 412 2.28 29.12 -26.43
N GLU A 413 1.83 28.96 -27.68
CA GLU A 413 1.60 27.66 -28.30
C GLU A 413 2.89 26.86 -28.43
N GLU A 414 3.95 27.46 -28.93
CA GLU A 414 5.25 26.83 -29.11
C GLU A 414 5.89 26.49 -27.73
N ALA A 415 5.80 27.42 -26.76
CA ALA A 415 6.29 27.16 -25.40
C ALA A 415 5.55 25.98 -24.72
N ARG A 416 4.23 25.88 -24.90
CA ARG A 416 3.41 24.78 -24.39
C ARG A 416 3.79 23.44 -25.06
N SER A 417 3.89 23.44 -26.38
CA SER A 417 4.24 22.24 -27.16
C SER A 417 5.61 21.70 -26.79
N ARG A 418 6.61 22.56 -26.75
CA ARG A 418 8.01 22.17 -26.47
C ARG A 418 8.23 21.80 -24.99
N SER A 419 7.41 22.30 -24.07
CA SER A 419 7.59 22.12 -22.63
C SER A 419 7.59 20.66 -22.13
N TYR A 420 7.06 19.74 -22.91
CA TYR A 420 7.06 18.32 -22.55
C TYR A 420 8.45 17.67 -22.69
N GLY A 421 9.25 18.08 -23.66
CA GLY A 421 10.53 17.44 -23.98
C GLY A 421 11.75 18.30 -23.79
N GLU A 422 11.62 19.62 -23.72
CA GLU A 422 12.73 20.57 -23.79
C GLU A 422 12.64 21.67 -22.75
N GLN A 423 13.77 22.31 -22.45
CA GLN A 423 13.88 23.54 -21.69
C GLN A 423 14.78 24.54 -22.42
N TRP A 424 14.38 25.79 -22.47
CA TRP A 424 15.20 26.85 -22.98
C TRP A 424 16.11 27.45 -21.90
N PHE A 425 17.38 27.58 -22.14
CA PHE A 425 18.37 28.11 -21.22
C PHE A 425 18.88 29.49 -21.53
N GLY A 426 18.09 30.30 -22.18
CA GLY A 426 18.40 31.73 -22.39
C GLY A 426 19.30 32.07 -23.55
N LYS A 427 19.57 33.36 -23.70
CA LYS A 427 20.39 33.92 -24.75
C LYS A 427 21.86 34.02 -24.32
N THR A 428 22.64 32.98 -24.48
CA THR A 428 24.11 33.05 -24.37
C THR A 428 24.73 33.20 -25.76
N THR A 429 26.07 33.25 -25.89
CA THR A 429 26.77 33.15 -27.16
C THR A 429 26.52 31.83 -27.90
N THR A 430 26.10 30.81 -27.17
CA THR A 430 25.39 29.61 -27.62
C THR A 430 23.89 29.77 -27.40
N ALA A 431 23.40 31.00 -27.49
CA ALA A 431 22.06 31.40 -27.18
C ALA A 431 21.03 30.58 -27.93
N GLY A 432 20.11 30.03 -27.18
CA GLY A 432 19.03 29.38 -27.81
C GLY A 432 19.18 27.87 -27.99
N VAL A 433 20.15 27.26 -27.37
CA VAL A 433 20.21 25.79 -27.33
C VAL A 433 19.15 25.31 -26.36
N ALA A 434 18.09 24.70 -26.89
CA ALA A 434 17.15 23.96 -26.09
C ALA A 434 17.85 22.72 -25.54
N LEU A 435 17.86 22.56 -24.21
CA LEU A 435 18.33 21.34 -23.59
C LEU A 435 17.14 20.42 -23.31
N GLN A 436 17.33 19.13 -23.58
CA GLN A 436 16.32 18.15 -23.28
C GLN A 436 16.22 17.96 -21.76
N ARG A 437 15.16 18.46 -21.19
CA ARG A 437 14.71 18.14 -19.82
C ARG A 437 13.29 17.66 -19.92
N GLY A 438 13.11 16.41 -20.34
CA GLY A 438 11.81 15.82 -20.51
C GLY A 438 10.99 15.86 -19.24
N ALA A 439 9.75 16.35 -19.35
CA ALA A 439 8.77 16.24 -18.28
C ALA A 439 7.98 14.93 -18.36
N VAL A 440 7.96 14.28 -19.51
CA VAL A 440 7.17 13.08 -19.78
C VAL A 440 7.82 11.85 -19.16
N PHE A 441 6.99 11.04 -18.49
CA PHE A 441 7.33 9.70 -18.01
C PHE A 441 6.57 8.66 -18.81
N LYS A 442 7.30 7.76 -19.46
CA LYS A 442 6.75 6.60 -20.14
C LYS A 442 7.11 5.34 -19.35
N ASP A 443 6.27 4.36 -19.39
CA ASP A 443 6.51 3.07 -18.75
C ASP A 443 6.00 1.93 -19.62
N ALA A 444 6.76 0.87 -19.76
CA ALA A 444 6.37 -0.37 -20.41
C ALA A 444 7.01 -1.57 -19.70
N SER A 445 7.06 -1.48 -18.38
CA SER A 445 7.74 -2.45 -17.51
C SER A 445 6.90 -3.71 -17.27
N ARG A 446 7.58 -4.81 -16.97
CA ARG A 446 6.93 -6.10 -16.63
C ARG A 446 7.68 -6.83 -15.53
N ARG A 447 6.94 -7.62 -14.76
CA ARG A 447 7.46 -8.47 -13.66
C ARG A 447 6.93 -9.87 -13.80
N LEU A 448 7.81 -10.86 -13.73
CA LEU A 448 7.49 -12.26 -13.51
C LEU A 448 7.88 -12.65 -12.09
N ASN A 449 6.98 -13.28 -11.36
CA ASN A 449 7.25 -13.80 -10.01
C ASN A 449 6.72 -15.22 -9.90
N GLY A 450 7.49 -16.11 -9.27
CA GLY A 450 7.10 -17.46 -8.92
C GLY A 450 7.47 -17.77 -7.49
N GLU A 451 6.62 -18.53 -6.80
CA GLU A 451 6.82 -18.94 -5.41
C GLU A 451 6.28 -20.33 -5.19
N VAL A 452 7.00 -21.13 -4.39
CA VAL A 452 6.55 -22.44 -3.90
C VAL A 452 6.83 -22.50 -2.41
N GLN A 453 5.84 -22.92 -1.63
CA GLN A 453 5.94 -23.08 -0.18
C GLN A 453 5.39 -24.45 0.25
N TYR A 454 6.08 -25.07 1.17
CA TYR A 454 5.65 -26.24 1.92
C TYR A 454 5.43 -25.89 3.38
N ASN A 455 4.37 -26.43 3.98
CA ASN A 455 3.99 -26.23 5.37
C ASN A 455 3.52 -27.56 5.97
N ASN A 456 4.06 -27.92 7.13
CA ASN A 456 3.63 -29.14 7.83
C ASN A 456 3.87 -29.05 9.34
N THR A 457 3.08 -29.80 10.09
CA THR A 457 3.18 -29.95 11.55
C THR A 457 3.67 -31.34 11.90
N PHE A 458 4.74 -31.43 12.64
CA PHE A 458 5.36 -32.67 13.14
C PHE A 458 5.28 -32.69 14.68
N GLY A 459 4.17 -33.20 15.21
CA GLY A 459 3.90 -33.18 16.65
C GLY A 459 3.83 -31.75 17.19
N VAL A 460 4.81 -31.36 18.02
CA VAL A 460 4.90 -30.01 18.61
C VAL A 460 5.68 -28.99 17.74
N PHE A 461 6.17 -29.42 16.60
CA PHE A 461 6.99 -28.61 15.69
C PHE A 461 6.25 -28.30 14.38
N ASN A 462 6.10 -27.02 14.07
CA ASN A 462 5.60 -26.55 12.78
C ASN A 462 6.76 -26.08 11.91
N LEU A 463 6.75 -26.44 10.64
CA LEU A 463 7.75 -26.04 9.65
C LEU A 463 7.08 -25.38 8.45
N VAL A 464 7.56 -24.22 8.07
CA VAL A 464 7.32 -23.56 6.77
C VAL A 464 8.65 -23.49 6.04
N LEU A 465 8.68 -23.89 4.77
CA LEU A 465 9.84 -23.81 3.89
C LEU A 465 9.37 -23.30 2.53
N GLY A 466 10.08 -22.34 1.94
CA GLY A 466 9.69 -21.83 0.64
C GLY A 466 10.83 -21.24 -0.17
N THR A 467 10.57 -21.07 -1.45
CA THR A 467 11.44 -20.42 -2.41
C THR A 467 10.65 -19.47 -3.27
N GLN A 468 11.26 -18.35 -3.63
CA GLN A 468 10.68 -17.31 -4.47
C GLN A 468 11.68 -16.88 -5.52
N TYR A 469 11.21 -16.70 -6.76
CA TYR A 469 11.97 -16.11 -7.85
C TYR A 469 11.22 -14.90 -8.38
N GLN A 470 11.94 -13.81 -8.62
CA GLN A 470 11.41 -12.59 -9.23
C GLN A 470 12.34 -12.14 -10.35
N ARG A 471 11.73 -11.74 -11.46
CA ARG A 471 12.41 -11.09 -12.59
C ARG A 471 11.67 -9.81 -12.94
N ASP A 472 12.34 -8.68 -12.74
CA ASP A 472 11.87 -7.36 -13.14
C ASP A 472 12.53 -6.95 -14.45
N MET A 473 11.74 -6.43 -15.37
CA MET A 473 12.16 -5.90 -16.65
C MET A 473 11.58 -4.49 -16.76
N ALA A 474 12.38 -3.49 -16.37
CA ALA A 474 11.97 -2.09 -16.35
C ALA A 474 12.35 -1.40 -17.66
N PHE A 475 11.39 -0.71 -18.25
CA PHE A 475 11.58 0.03 -19.49
C PHE A 475 10.80 1.33 -19.47
N SER A 476 11.49 2.46 -19.37
CA SER A 476 10.91 3.80 -19.36
C SER A 476 10.80 4.43 -20.75
N GLN A 477 11.11 3.70 -21.81
CA GLN A 477 11.24 4.22 -23.16
C GLN A 477 12.15 5.46 -23.19
N HIS A 478 13.28 5.38 -22.49
CA HIS A 478 14.34 6.39 -22.38
C HIS A 478 13.91 7.72 -21.71
N THR A 479 12.85 7.72 -20.93
CA THR A 479 12.34 8.97 -20.34
C THR A 479 12.85 9.25 -18.93
N TYR A 480 13.02 8.21 -18.08
CA TYR A 480 13.43 8.42 -16.70
C TYR A 480 14.37 7.35 -16.10
N LEU A 481 14.80 6.37 -16.91
CA LEU A 481 15.78 5.35 -16.54
C LEU A 481 16.98 5.36 -17.49
N PHE A 482 18.10 4.76 -17.07
CA PHE A 482 19.23 4.43 -17.93
C PHE A 482 18.96 3.17 -18.77
N ASP A 483 17.92 3.21 -19.59
CA ASP A 483 17.42 2.09 -20.40
C ASP A 483 17.66 2.27 -21.92
N ARG A 484 18.70 3.03 -22.30
CA ARG A 484 19.02 3.31 -23.71
C ARG A 484 19.32 2.04 -24.50
N ASP A 485 19.90 1.03 -23.85
CA ASP A 485 20.31 -0.23 -24.46
C ASP A 485 19.22 -1.31 -24.36
N GLY A 486 18.03 -0.98 -23.89
CA GLY A 486 16.88 -1.86 -23.71
C GLY A 486 16.42 -2.00 -22.26
N ASP A 487 15.64 -3.05 -21.98
CA ASP A 487 15.09 -3.29 -20.66
C ASP A 487 16.18 -3.44 -19.59
N ILE A 488 16.01 -2.79 -18.44
CA ILE A 488 16.80 -3.04 -17.24
C ILE A 488 16.27 -4.32 -16.59
N VAL A 489 17.02 -5.41 -16.75
CA VAL A 489 16.63 -6.72 -16.21
C VAL A 489 17.30 -6.96 -14.88
N ILE A 490 16.51 -7.31 -13.86
CA ILE A 490 16.98 -7.65 -12.52
C ILE A 490 16.32 -8.93 -12.05
N ASN A 491 17.14 -9.90 -11.61
CA ASN A 491 16.68 -11.15 -11.05
C ASN A 491 16.96 -11.22 -9.55
N GLN A 492 16.04 -11.86 -8.83
CA GLN A 492 16.17 -12.17 -7.41
C GLN A 492 15.67 -13.59 -7.16
N ILE A 493 16.42 -14.34 -6.36
CA ILE A 493 15.99 -15.62 -5.81
C ILE A 493 16.09 -15.56 -4.29
N GLY A 494 15.08 -16.07 -3.60
CA GLY A 494 15.03 -16.13 -2.14
C GLY A 494 14.62 -17.51 -1.64
N LEU A 495 15.31 -17.99 -0.62
CA LEU A 495 14.93 -19.16 0.17
C LEU A 495 14.53 -18.71 1.56
N TYR A 496 13.42 -19.20 2.09
CA TYR A 496 12.97 -18.86 3.43
C TYR A 496 12.46 -20.07 4.21
N THR A 497 12.61 -20.01 5.51
CA THR A 497 12.11 -21.03 6.42
C THR A 497 11.63 -20.41 7.72
N GLN A 498 10.62 -21.03 8.34
CA GLN A 498 10.19 -20.74 9.72
C GLN A 498 9.91 -22.04 10.44
N GLY A 499 10.50 -22.21 11.61
CA GLY A 499 10.19 -23.26 12.57
C GLY A 499 9.49 -22.66 13.78
N GLU A 500 8.44 -23.34 14.27
CA GLU A 500 7.76 -23.01 15.52
C GLU A 500 7.71 -24.24 16.40
N LEU A 501 8.21 -24.13 17.62
CA LEU A 501 8.23 -25.19 18.61
C LEU A 501 7.29 -24.83 19.77
N THR A 502 6.24 -25.63 19.96
CA THR A 502 5.35 -25.51 21.12
C THR A 502 6.04 -26.14 22.33
N LEU A 503 6.20 -25.36 23.38
CA LEU A 503 6.87 -25.75 24.63
C LEU A 503 5.83 -25.89 25.77
N PRO A 504 6.17 -26.63 26.85
CA PRO A 504 5.34 -26.66 28.05
C PRO A 504 5.10 -25.25 28.63
N GLY A 505 3.98 -25.07 29.37
CA GLY A 505 3.63 -23.78 29.99
C GLY A 505 3.09 -22.73 29.04
N HIS A 506 2.52 -23.16 27.91
CA HIS A 506 1.89 -22.28 26.90
C HIS A 506 2.88 -21.38 26.14
N PHE A 507 4.14 -21.76 26.09
CA PHE A 507 5.15 -21.06 25.32
C PHE A 507 5.28 -21.61 23.89
N LYS A 508 5.60 -20.71 22.95
CA LYS A 508 5.95 -21.03 21.56
C LYS A 508 7.27 -20.33 21.22
N LEU A 509 8.27 -21.09 20.84
CA LEU A 509 9.53 -20.56 20.32
C LEU A 509 9.48 -20.54 18.81
N ILE A 510 9.89 -19.42 18.21
CA ILE A 510 9.84 -19.20 16.76
C ILE A 510 11.22 -18.80 16.29
N ALA A 511 11.67 -19.43 15.20
CA ALA A 511 12.87 -19.06 14.47
C ALA A 511 12.57 -19.05 12.98
N ALA A 512 12.92 -17.97 12.31
CA ALA A 512 12.79 -17.84 10.86
C ALA A 512 14.05 -17.24 10.25
N ALA A 513 14.33 -17.59 9.01
CA ALA A 513 15.43 -17.03 8.27
C ALA A 513 15.12 -17.00 6.77
N ARG A 514 15.69 -16.03 6.09
CA ARG A 514 15.66 -15.91 4.66
C ARG A 514 17.05 -15.60 4.10
N ALA A 515 17.37 -16.20 2.98
CA ALA A 515 18.57 -15.94 2.20
C ALA A 515 18.15 -15.49 0.79
N ASP A 516 18.48 -14.26 0.41
CA ASP A 516 18.22 -13.70 -0.90
C ASP A 516 19.53 -13.49 -1.66
N GLN A 517 19.52 -13.83 -2.96
CA GLN A 517 20.53 -13.45 -3.93
C GLN A 517 19.87 -12.54 -4.97
N HIS A 518 20.45 -11.35 -5.17
CA HIS A 518 19.95 -10.32 -6.07
C HIS A 518 21.06 -9.80 -6.99
N ASP A 519 20.74 -9.52 -8.24
CA ASP A 519 21.74 -9.15 -9.26
C ASP A 519 22.52 -7.86 -8.91
N ARG A 520 21.91 -6.89 -8.22
CA ARG A 520 22.52 -5.57 -7.98
C ARG A 520 23.17 -5.44 -6.60
N TYR A 521 22.55 -5.97 -5.54
CA TYR A 521 23.07 -5.83 -4.17
C TYR A 521 23.51 -7.14 -3.52
N GLY A 522 23.59 -8.23 -4.30
CA GLY A 522 24.20 -9.49 -3.88
C GLY A 522 23.41 -10.28 -2.84
N PHE A 523 24.16 -11.03 -2.02
CA PHE A 523 23.59 -11.92 -1.00
C PHE A 523 23.16 -11.16 0.26
N ASN A 524 21.99 -11.51 0.79
CA ASN A 524 21.47 -10.99 2.05
C ASN A 524 20.89 -12.12 2.90
N PHE A 525 21.22 -12.12 4.20
CA PHE A 525 20.66 -13.05 5.18
C PHE A 525 19.82 -12.31 6.21
N ILE A 526 18.58 -12.75 6.43
CA ILE A 526 17.57 -12.05 7.20
C ILE A 526 17.01 -12.99 8.29
N PRO A 527 17.52 -12.91 9.53
CA PRO A 527 17.02 -13.69 10.65
C PRO A 527 15.82 -13.05 11.34
N LYS A 528 15.00 -13.88 11.96
CA LYS A 528 13.91 -13.49 12.87
C LYS A 528 13.77 -14.54 13.96
N GLY A 529 13.48 -14.12 15.20
CA GLY A 529 13.20 -15.01 16.31
C GLY A 529 12.13 -14.44 17.23
N GLY A 530 11.47 -15.27 17.99
CA GLY A 530 10.47 -14.83 18.95
C GLY A 530 10.11 -15.87 19.99
N LEU A 531 9.74 -15.39 21.16
CA LEU A 531 9.13 -16.16 22.23
C LEU A 531 7.72 -15.61 22.47
N VAL A 532 6.74 -16.47 22.39
CA VAL A 532 5.33 -16.14 22.57
C VAL A 532 4.78 -16.95 23.71
N TRP A 533 4.13 -16.31 24.66
CA TRP A 533 3.33 -16.96 25.68
C TRP A 533 1.87 -16.67 25.43
N SER A 534 1.03 -17.70 25.38
CA SER A 534 -0.39 -17.56 25.04
C SER A 534 -1.26 -18.39 26.00
N LEU A 535 -2.12 -17.73 26.75
CA LEU A 535 -3.07 -18.37 27.67
C LEU A 535 -4.39 -17.62 27.72
N ASN A 536 -5.51 -18.33 27.57
CA ASN A 536 -6.87 -17.77 27.72
C ASN A 536 -7.10 -16.46 26.92
N ASP A 537 -6.82 -16.47 25.60
CA ASP A 537 -6.92 -15.29 24.72
C ASP A 537 -5.98 -14.13 25.10
N GLN A 538 -4.95 -14.39 25.88
CA GLN A 538 -3.87 -13.45 26.19
C GLN A 538 -2.60 -13.91 25.54
N ASN A 539 -1.86 -12.97 24.95
CA ASN A 539 -0.61 -13.21 24.27
C ASN A 539 0.41 -12.17 24.70
N LEU A 540 1.53 -12.64 25.24
CA LEU A 540 2.71 -11.83 25.49
C LEU A 540 3.83 -12.32 24.58
N ARG A 541 4.49 -11.43 23.86
CA ARG A 541 5.56 -11.78 22.95
C ARG A 541 6.78 -10.91 23.11
N LEU A 542 7.94 -11.51 22.93
CA LEU A 542 9.22 -10.84 22.73
C LEU A 542 9.78 -11.30 21.40
N THR A 543 10.03 -10.37 20.49
CA THR A 543 10.50 -10.70 19.15
C THR A 543 11.74 -9.91 18.79
N TYR A 544 12.63 -10.56 18.05
CA TYR A 544 13.71 -9.95 17.29
C TYR A 544 13.47 -10.19 15.80
N GLY A 545 13.59 -9.15 14.99
CA GLY A 545 13.46 -9.27 13.55
C GLY A 545 14.43 -8.36 12.81
N GLN A 546 14.93 -8.84 11.68
CA GLN A 546 15.66 -8.03 10.74
C GLN A 546 14.82 -7.80 9.49
N GLY A 547 14.80 -6.56 9.01
CA GLY A 547 14.20 -6.16 7.75
C GLY A 547 15.27 -5.57 6.82
N ILE A 548 15.04 -5.64 5.53
CA ILE A 548 15.83 -4.92 4.54
C ILE A 548 14.92 -4.10 3.64
N ALA A 549 15.34 -2.85 3.36
CA ALA A 549 14.78 -2.02 2.31
C ALA A 549 15.76 -2.02 1.14
N ALA A 550 15.30 -2.55 0.02
CA ALA A 550 16.09 -2.61 -1.20
C ALA A 550 15.96 -1.30 -1.97
N PRO A 551 17.06 -0.77 -2.53
CA PRO A 551 16.97 0.30 -3.51
C PRO A 551 16.09 -0.13 -4.68
N THR A 552 15.20 0.75 -5.11
CA THR A 552 14.36 0.52 -6.30
C THR A 552 15.19 0.65 -7.57
N ILE A 553 14.67 0.19 -8.71
CA ILE A 553 15.33 0.39 -10.00
C ILE A 553 15.53 1.88 -10.28
N LEU A 554 14.56 2.72 -9.90
CA LEU A 554 14.70 4.17 -10.00
C LEU A 554 15.86 4.71 -9.14
N ASN A 555 16.06 4.19 -7.92
CA ASN A 555 17.18 4.61 -7.08
C ASN A 555 18.54 4.19 -7.67
N LEU A 556 18.61 3.07 -8.37
CA LEU A 556 19.84 2.53 -8.94
C LEU A 556 20.15 3.09 -10.32
N ASP A 557 19.15 3.13 -11.18
CA ASP A 557 19.30 3.40 -12.62
C ASP A 557 18.37 4.54 -13.12
N GLY A 558 17.97 5.46 -12.21
CA GLY A 558 17.18 6.64 -12.59
C GLY A 558 17.97 7.65 -13.40
N TYR A 559 17.30 8.27 -14.38
CA TYR A 559 17.81 9.38 -15.20
C TYR A 559 16.69 10.41 -15.40
N LEU A 560 16.52 11.31 -14.42
CA LEU A 560 15.39 12.24 -14.40
C LEU A 560 15.86 13.68 -14.66
N PHE A 561 14.97 14.46 -15.26
CA PHE A 561 15.14 15.89 -15.49
C PHE A 561 16.43 16.23 -16.23
N GLY A 562 16.74 15.44 -17.28
CA GLY A 562 17.93 15.65 -18.11
C GLY A 562 19.25 15.41 -17.38
N GLY A 563 19.26 14.52 -16.38
CA GLY A 563 20.47 14.20 -15.63
C GLY A 563 20.68 15.05 -14.36
N LEU A 564 19.69 15.86 -13.97
CA LEU A 564 19.74 16.56 -12.68
C LEU A 564 19.63 15.56 -11.51
N LEU A 565 18.78 14.53 -11.64
CA LEU A 565 18.68 13.44 -10.68
C LEU A 565 19.12 12.14 -11.34
N LEU A 566 20.17 11.54 -10.79
CA LEU A 566 20.78 10.31 -11.29
C LEU A 566 20.69 9.19 -10.24
N GLY A 567 20.36 7.99 -10.67
CA GLY A 567 20.41 6.81 -9.85
C GLY A 567 21.84 6.42 -9.46
N ASN A 568 22.00 5.92 -8.23
CA ASN A 568 23.33 5.58 -7.66
C ASN A 568 23.57 4.07 -7.62
N GLY A 569 23.41 3.40 -8.77
CA GLY A 569 23.76 1.98 -8.89
C GLY A 569 25.26 1.70 -9.09
N GLN A 570 26.05 2.73 -9.38
CA GLN A 570 27.48 2.59 -9.74
C GLN A 570 28.43 3.41 -8.86
N GLY A 571 27.91 4.33 -8.02
CA GLY A 571 28.71 5.28 -7.26
C GLY A 571 29.10 6.52 -8.08
N PHE A 572 29.68 7.53 -7.42
CA PHE A 572 30.16 8.77 -8.05
C PHE A 572 31.54 9.15 -7.52
N THR A 573 32.32 9.84 -8.38
CA THR A 573 33.58 10.46 -7.98
C THR A 573 33.46 11.98 -8.14
N LEU A 574 33.90 12.72 -7.14
CA LEU A 574 33.93 14.18 -7.11
C LEU A 574 35.28 14.70 -7.59
N SER A 575 35.34 16.00 -7.92
CA SER A 575 36.54 16.66 -8.46
C SER A 575 37.74 16.72 -7.51
N ASP A 576 37.51 16.54 -6.21
CA ASP A 576 38.55 16.44 -5.17
C ASP A 576 38.96 14.99 -4.86
N GLY A 577 38.44 14.01 -5.60
CA GLY A 577 38.70 12.58 -5.38
C GLY A 577 37.73 11.91 -4.38
N THR A 578 36.84 12.66 -3.74
CA THR A 578 35.82 12.08 -2.84
C THR A 578 34.94 11.09 -3.61
N VAL A 579 34.72 9.91 -3.01
CA VAL A 579 33.86 8.87 -3.59
C VAL A 579 32.55 8.78 -2.82
N ILE A 580 31.44 8.79 -3.55
CA ILE A 580 30.11 8.43 -3.06
C ILE A 580 29.86 6.97 -3.46
N ASP A 581 29.79 6.09 -2.51
CA ASP A 581 29.58 4.66 -2.74
C ASP A 581 28.27 4.36 -3.48
N LYS A 582 28.26 3.28 -4.27
CA LYS A 582 27.02 2.73 -4.83
C LYS A 582 26.04 2.29 -3.73
N LEU A 583 24.76 2.33 -4.02
CA LEU A 583 23.74 1.95 -3.06
C LEU A 583 23.84 0.49 -2.61
N LYS A 584 23.66 0.32 -1.32
CA LYS A 584 23.51 -0.94 -0.58
C LYS A 584 22.08 -1.02 -0.02
N VAL A 585 21.64 -2.20 0.39
CA VAL A 585 20.39 -2.34 1.12
C VAL A 585 20.44 -1.62 2.46
N GLU A 586 19.37 -0.97 2.83
CA GLU A 586 19.16 -0.52 4.21
C GLU A 586 18.73 -1.70 5.06
N THR A 587 19.24 -1.79 6.27
CA THR A 587 18.92 -2.86 7.21
C THR A 587 18.33 -2.26 8.48
N ILE A 588 17.20 -2.80 8.93
CA ILE A 588 16.63 -2.51 10.26
C ILE A 588 16.71 -3.76 11.14
N LYS A 589 17.16 -3.59 12.38
CA LYS A 589 17.12 -4.62 13.43
C LYS A 589 16.18 -4.13 14.51
N THR A 590 15.14 -4.90 14.79
CA THR A 590 14.07 -4.53 15.72
C THR A 590 14.02 -5.52 16.88
N VAL A 591 13.92 -4.99 18.09
CA VAL A 591 13.46 -5.73 19.27
C VAL A 591 12.10 -5.17 19.64
N GLU A 592 11.12 -6.03 19.83
CA GLU A 592 9.75 -5.64 20.17
C GLU A 592 9.22 -6.51 21.30
N ILE A 593 8.59 -5.87 22.29
CA ILE A 593 7.73 -6.51 23.27
C ILE A 593 6.27 -6.14 22.97
N GLY A 594 5.39 -7.11 22.96
CA GLY A 594 3.97 -6.88 22.68
C GLY A 594 3.06 -7.71 23.56
N TYR A 595 1.97 -7.08 23.98
CA TYR A 595 0.87 -7.74 24.66
C TYR A 595 -0.41 -7.54 23.81
N LYS A 596 -1.11 -8.63 23.55
CA LYS A 596 -2.45 -8.60 22.97
C LYS A 596 -3.34 -9.54 23.75
N GLY A 597 -4.42 -9.01 24.32
CA GLY A 597 -5.23 -9.86 25.17
C GLY A 597 -6.60 -9.31 25.51
N LYS A 598 -7.45 -10.24 25.81
CA LYS A 598 -8.80 -10.04 26.31
C LYS A 598 -8.74 -10.00 27.84
N VAL A 599 -8.67 -8.79 28.39
CA VAL A 599 -8.57 -8.59 29.84
C VAL A 599 -9.89 -8.96 30.54
N THR A 600 -11.01 -8.65 29.89
CA THR A 600 -12.36 -9.09 30.28
C THR A 600 -13.15 -9.41 29.00
N PRO A 601 -14.33 -10.03 29.08
CA PRO A 601 -15.17 -10.25 27.89
C PRO A 601 -15.48 -8.99 27.07
N LYS A 602 -15.35 -7.80 27.67
CA LYS A 602 -15.65 -6.52 27.04
C LYS A 602 -14.40 -5.69 26.68
N PHE A 603 -13.22 -6.05 27.17
CA PHE A 603 -11.99 -5.28 26.99
C PHE A 603 -10.94 -6.05 26.21
N LEU A 604 -10.52 -5.51 25.09
CA LEU A 604 -9.35 -5.95 24.35
C LEU A 604 -8.27 -4.88 24.41
N ILE A 605 -7.04 -5.26 24.73
CA ILE A 605 -5.87 -4.41 24.73
C ILE A 605 -4.84 -5.00 23.75
N ASP A 606 -4.21 -4.12 22.97
CA ASP A 606 -3.07 -4.45 22.11
C ASP A 606 -2.02 -3.35 22.27
N ALA A 607 -0.96 -3.65 23.00
CA ALA A 607 0.10 -2.71 23.33
C ALA A 607 1.45 -3.26 22.90
N ASN A 608 2.26 -2.43 22.25
CA ASN A 608 3.55 -2.82 21.73
C ASN A 608 4.56 -1.71 21.99
N ALA A 609 5.78 -2.07 22.34
CA ALA A 609 6.91 -1.16 22.40
C ALA A 609 8.07 -1.74 21.58
N TYR A 610 8.74 -0.90 20.81
CA TYR A 610 9.79 -1.33 19.91
C TYR A 610 11.00 -0.40 19.93
N TYR A 611 12.15 -0.99 19.67
CA TYR A 611 13.41 -0.30 19.43
C TYR A 611 14.02 -0.83 18.14
N ASN A 612 14.35 0.08 17.24
CA ASN A 612 14.91 -0.21 15.93
C ASN A 612 16.30 0.41 15.81
N ARG A 613 17.23 -0.33 15.21
CA ARG A 613 18.50 0.19 14.72
C ARG A 613 18.58 0.02 13.22
N SER A 614 18.52 1.13 12.48
CA SER A 614 18.69 1.16 11.04
C SER A 614 20.14 1.47 10.68
N GLN A 615 20.68 0.74 9.70
CA GLN A 615 22.03 0.90 9.17
C GLN A 615 21.97 1.01 7.65
N ASN A 616 22.95 1.73 7.05
CA ASN A 616 22.94 2.04 5.62
C ASN A 616 21.62 2.68 5.16
N PHE A 617 21.12 3.63 5.92
CA PHE A 617 19.86 4.27 5.65
C PHE A 617 19.84 4.85 4.23
N LEU A 618 18.78 4.57 3.46
CA LEU A 618 18.61 5.12 2.13
C LEU A 618 18.12 6.57 2.23
N SER A 619 18.94 7.51 1.79
CA SER A 619 18.60 8.94 1.79
C SER A 619 17.45 9.24 0.82
N PRO A 620 16.70 10.33 1.03
CA PRO A 620 16.01 10.98 -0.08
C PRO A 620 17.03 11.45 -1.14
N ALA A 621 16.56 12.03 -2.25
CA ALA A 621 17.47 12.65 -3.22
C ALA A 621 18.22 13.81 -2.57
N ILE A 622 19.55 13.71 -2.51
CA ILE A 622 20.47 14.73 -1.95
C ILE A 622 21.41 15.23 -3.04
N ASN A 623 21.87 16.49 -2.92
CA ASN A 623 22.92 17.00 -3.80
C ASN A 623 24.28 16.57 -3.25
N ILE A 624 25.06 15.90 -4.09
CA ILE A 624 26.43 15.47 -3.76
C ILE A 624 27.53 16.41 -4.26
N ALA A 625 27.20 17.34 -5.16
CA ALA A 625 28.10 18.38 -5.62
C ALA A 625 28.09 19.57 -4.61
N THR A 626 28.64 19.36 -3.42
CA THR A 626 28.68 20.33 -2.33
C THR A 626 30.06 20.98 -2.18
N LEU A 627 30.17 22.11 -1.48
CA LEU A 627 31.43 22.79 -1.17
C LEU A 627 32.24 23.19 -2.42
N GLY A 628 31.58 23.52 -3.53
CA GLY A 628 32.22 23.86 -4.80
C GLY A 628 32.79 22.68 -5.58
N ARG A 629 32.68 21.46 -5.06
CA ARG A 629 33.04 20.22 -5.76
C ARG A 629 32.08 19.96 -6.92
N LYS A 630 32.59 19.28 -7.94
CA LYS A 630 31.81 18.85 -9.10
C LYS A 630 31.81 17.34 -9.19
N VAL A 631 30.76 16.75 -9.73
CA VAL A 631 30.72 15.32 -10.01
C VAL A 631 31.40 15.07 -11.35
N VAL A 632 32.48 14.29 -11.36
CA VAL A 632 33.28 14.04 -12.56
C VAL A 632 33.05 12.68 -13.20
N LYS A 633 32.62 11.67 -12.41
CA LYS A 633 32.31 10.32 -12.92
C LYS A 633 31.10 9.72 -12.21
N ARG A 634 30.40 8.81 -12.94
CA ARG A 634 29.44 7.84 -12.37
C ARG A 634 29.99 6.44 -12.66
N GLY A 635 30.38 5.72 -11.60
CA GLY A 635 31.24 4.55 -11.76
C GLY A 635 32.54 4.92 -12.49
N ASP A 636 32.86 4.20 -13.56
CA ASP A 636 34.02 4.48 -14.41
C ASP A 636 33.72 5.45 -15.53
N THR A 637 32.46 5.83 -15.77
CA THR A 637 32.02 6.65 -16.91
C THR A 637 32.13 8.14 -16.59
N PRO A 638 32.82 8.96 -17.40
CA PRO A 638 32.88 10.42 -17.28
C PRO A 638 31.48 11.05 -17.35
N MET A 639 31.21 12.09 -16.54
CA MET A 639 29.91 12.75 -16.50
C MET A 639 29.47 13.34 -17.85
N SER A 640 30.39 13.77 -18.70
CA SER A 640 30.12 14.25 -20.07
C SER A 640 29.50 13.16 -20.97
N GLN A 641 29.77 11.90 -20.71
CA GLN A 641 29.16 10.75 -21.39
C GLN A 641 27.85 10.31 -20.73
N VAL A 642 27.75 10.40 -19.39
CA VAL A 642 26.51 10.08 -18.62
C VAL A 642 25.41 11.09 -18.94
N VAL A 643 25.75 12.38 -18.89
CA VAL A 643 24.86 13.51 -19.20
C VAL A 643 25.49 14.37 -20.28
N PRO A 644 25.08 14.19 -21.54
CA PRO A 644 25.61 14.99 -22.67
C PRO A 644 25.51 16.49 -22.41
N GLY A 645 26.57 17.24 -22.75
CA GLY A 645 26.65 18.67 -22.49
C GLY A 645 27.22 19.05 -21.11
N THR A 646 27.53 18.09 -20.25
CA THR A 646 28.26 18.35 -19.01
C THR A 646 29.70 18.75 -19.35
N PRO A 647 30.24 19.87 -18.77
CA PRO A 647 31.65 20.25 -18.93
C PRO A 647 32.61 19.12 -18.50
N GLU A 648 33.79 19.05 -19.09
CA GLU A 648 34.84 18.08 -18.66
C GLU A 648 35.22 18.22 -17.20
N ALA A 649 35.16 19.44 -16.66
CA ALA A 649 35.39 19.74 -15.23
C ALA A 649 34.33 19.16 -14.33
N GLY A 650 33.27 18.55 -14.85
CA GLY A 650 32.20 17.88 -14.12
C GLY A 650 30.94 18.71 -13.93
N ALA A 651 29.90 18.04 -13.40
CA ALA A 651 28.60 18.61 -13.11
C ALA A 651 28.59 19.35 -11.75
N ALA A 652 28.15 20.59 -11.73
CA ALA A 652 28.08 21.43 -10.53
C ALA A 652 26.87 21.13 -9.62
N THR A 653 25.92 20.35 -10.10
CA THR A 653 24.75 19.91 -9.34
C THR A 653 24.34 18.53 -9.82
N VAL A 654 24.32 17.57 -8.92
CA VAL A 654 23.80 16.21 -9.15
C VAL A 654 23.02 15.81 -7.92
N LEU A 655 21.72 15.62 -8.09
CA LEU A 655 20.89 14.97 -7.09
C LEU A 655 21.01 13.45 -7.23
N THR A 656 21.22 12.76 -6.13
CA THR A 656 21.25 11.30 -6.14
C THR A 656 20.86 10.75 -4.78
N TYR A 657 20.81 9.43 -4.68
CA TYR A 657 20.56 8.70 -3.44
C TYR A 657 21.89 8.20 -2.87
N ALA A 658 22.01 8.24 -1.56
CA ALA A 658 23.18 7.72 -0.85
C ALA A 658 22.75 6.87 0.35
N ASN A 659 23.60 5.97 0.78
CA ASN A 659 23.46 5.34 2.07
C ASN A 659 24.24 6.16 3.10
N PHE A 660 23.70 6.30 4.30
CA PHE A 660 24.42 6.89 5.40
C PHE A 660 24.22 6.09 6.69
N GLY A 661 25.10 6.26 7.58
CA GLY A 661 25.34 5.75 8.94
C GLY A 661 24.29 4.91 9.60
N GLN A 662 23.94 5.36 10.81
CA GLN A 662 23.05 4.64 11.70
C GLN A 662 22.04 5.60 12.31
N VAL A 663 20.79 5.14 12.40
CA VAL A 663 19.69 5.82 13.09
C VAL A 663 19.02 4.84 14.02
N ASP A 664 18.84 5.23 15.27
CA ASP A 664 18.05 4.50 16.23
C ASP A 664 16.65 5.14 16.30
N THR A 665 15.59 4.36 16.08
CA THR A 665 14.20 4.79 16.24
C THR A 665 13.50 3.94 17.29
N TYR A 666 12.60 4.52 18.04
CA TYR A 666 11.85 3.81 19.07
C TYR A 666 10.44 4.36 19.17
N GLY A 667 9.55 3.53 19.68
CA GLY A 667 8.16 3.94 19.81
C GLY A 667 7.29 2.93 20.51
N ALA A 668 6.03 3.30 20.65
CA ALA A 668 5.00 2.46 21.24
C ALA A 668 3.68 2.64 20.50
N ASP A 669 3.00 1.54 20.28
CA ASP A 669 1.66 1.51 19.70
C ASP A 669 0.71 0.93 20.73
N PHE A 670 -0.41 1.62 20.98
CA PHE A 670 -1.44 1.20 21.92
C PHE A 670 -2.81 1.18 21.22
N GLY A 671 -3.51 0.07 21.32
CA GLY A 671 -4.88 -0.11 20.87
C GLY A 671 -5.75 -0.61 22.02
N PHE A 672 -6.93 -0.04 22.14
CA PHE A 672 -7.91 -0.41 23.15
C PHE A 672 -9.28 -0.50 22.50
N SER A 673 -9.99 -1.60 22.75
CA SER A 673 -11.37 -1.76 22.29
C SER A 673 -12.26 -2.13 23.47
N TYR A 674 -13.36 -1.39 23.61
CA TYR A 674 -14.36 -1.64 24.63
C TYR A 674 -15.74 -1.87 24.02
N PHE A 675 -16.33 -3.03 24.30
CA PHE A 675 -17.65 -3.43 23.83
C PHE A 675 -18.68 -3.09 24.88
N LEU A 676 -19.36 -1.94 24.71
CA LEU A 676 -20.43 -1.49 25.61
C LEU A 676 -21.62 -2.44 25.49
N SER A 677 -21.97 -2.84 24.27
CA SER A 677 -23.01 -3.85 23.97
C SER A 677 -22.62 -4.65 22.72
N SER A 678 -23.46 -5.59 22.28
CA SER A 678 -23.31 -6.32 21.02
C SER A 678 -23.25 -5.40 19.80
N SER A 679 -23.88 -4.24 19.88
CA SER A 679 -23.99 -3.29 18.76
C SER A 679 -23.14 -2.03 18.91
N LEU A 680 -22.59 -1.75 20.10
CA LEU A 680 -21.89 -0.50 20.37
C LEU A 680 -20.49 -0.76 20.92
N SER A 681 -19.49 -0.24 20.23
CA SER A 681 -18.08 -0.38 20.63
C SER A 681 -17.33 0.94 20.55
N LEU A 682 -16.36 1.10 21.44
CA LEU A 682 -15.40 2.19 21.47
C LEU A 682 -14.03 1.63 21.13
N ALA A 683 -13.32 2.24 20.18
CA ALA A 683 -11.94 1.91 19.84
C ALA A 683 -11.05 3.15 19.98
N LEU A 684 -9.94 3.01 20.67
CA LEU A 684 -8.91 4.04 20.82
C LEU A 684 -7.60 3.48 20.34
N ASN A 685 -6.90 4.24 19.49
CA ASN A 685 -5.55 3.95 19.06
C ASN A 685 -4.65 5.14 19.32
N TYR A 686 -3.44 4.87 19.75
CA TYR A 686 -2.40 5.86 19.97
C TYR A 686 -1.05 5.30 19.55
N SER A 687 -0.22 6.14 18.93
CA SER A 687 1.15 5.78 18.56
C SER A 687 2.10 6.91 18.92
N TYR A 688 3.22 6.51 19.51
CA TYR A 688 4.37 7.34 19.79
C TYR A 688 5.55 6.88 18.94
N PHE A 689 6.28 7.83 18.35
CA PHE A 689 7.48 7.59 17.57
C PHE A 689 8.51 8.66 17.86
N ASP A 690 9.78 8.26 18.02
CA ASP A 690 10.90 9.18 18.12
C ASP A 690 12.18 8.54 17.58
N PHE A 691 13.24 9.33 17.44
CA PHE A 691 14.51 8.85 16.91
C PHE A 691 15.71 9.52 17.57
N LYS A 692 16.86 8.86 17.46
CA LYS A 692 18.16 9.39 17.89
C LYS A 692 19.16 9.26 16.74
N LEU A 693 19.73 10.41 16.36
CA LEU A 693 20.79 10.51 15.38
C LEU A 693 22.07 10.98 16.10
N ASP A 694 23.20 10.34 15.85
CA ASP A 694 24.50 10.79 16.33
C ASP A 694 25.06 11.85 15.35
N TYR A 695 25.01 13.10 15.77
CA TYR A 695 25.48 14.24 14.98
C TYR A 695 27.01 14.35 14.94
N SER A 696 27.74 13.61 15.78
CA SER A 696 29.21 13.58 15.82
C SER A 696 29.82 12.51 14.91
N ASP A 697 29.04 11.51 14.52
CA ASP A 697 29.51 10.42 13.65
C ASP A 697 29.36 10.82 12.16
N LEU A 698 30.47 11.19 11.52
CA LEU A 698 30.49 11.56 10.09
C LEU A 698 30.10 10.44 9.13
N LYS A 699 29.88 9.21 9.60
CA LYS A 699 29.20 8.17 8.80
C LYS A 699 27.75 8.55 8.50
N ASN A 700 27.16 9.43 9.33
CA ASN A 700 25.82 9.97 9.13
C ASN A 700 25.77 11.19 8.19
N ASP A 701 26.93 11.68 7.70
CA ASP A 701 27.02 12.72 6.68
C ASP A 701 26.86 12.07 5.28
N GLY A 702 25.64 12.09 4.77
CA GLY A 702 25.27 11.45 3.49
C GLY A 702 25.82 12.18 2.27
N ASN A 703 25.89 13.51 2.29
CA ASN A 703 26.36 14.35 1.19
C ASN A 703 27.86 14.69 1.27
N LYS A 704 28.54 14.21 2.32
CA LYS A 704 29.98 14.41 2.55
C LYS A 704 30.42 15.88 2.63
N ASP A 705 29.58 16.74 3.25
CA ASP A 705 29.90 18.14 3.44
C ASP A 705 30.63 18.44 4.78
N GLY A 706 30.89 17.42 5.60
CA GLY A 706 31.58 17.49 6.86
C GLY A 706 30.67 17.83 8.05
N LYS A 707 29.35 17.79 7.86
CA LYS A 707 28.37 18.09 8.91
C LYS A 707 27.20 17.10 8.83
N VAL A 708 26.73 16.66 9.98
CA VAL A 708 25.53 15.85 10.09
C VAL A 708 24.35 16.76 10.46
N GLN A 709 23.35 16.81 9.61
CA GLN A 709 22.15 17.64 9.80
C GLN A 709 20.90 16.83 9.47
N LYS A 710 19.93 16.75 10.40
CA LYS A 710 18.71 15.96 10.17
C LYS A 710 17.90 16.44 8.96
N GLU A 711 17.95 17.75 8.68
CA GLU A 711 17.24 18.40 7.59
C GLU A 711 17.80 18.01 6.20
N VAL A 712 19.08 17.66 6.16
CA VAL A 712 19.83 17.34 4.94
C VAL A 712 20.04 15.85 4.80
N ASP A 713 20.57 15.22 5.85
CA ASP A 713 21.01 13.83 5.78
C ASP A 713 19.87 12.87 6.11
N LEU A 714 19.00 13.19 7.09
CA LEU A 714 17.98 12.27 7.57
C LEU A 714 16.62 12.95 7.81
N PRO A 715 15.87 13.38 6.79
CA PRO A 715 14.50 13.85 6.97
C PRO A 715 13.55 12.68 7.30
N ILE A 716 13.27 12.45 8.57
CA ILE A 716 12.39 11.35 9.01
C ILE A 716 10.91 11.64 8.73
N ASN A 717 10.49 12.90 8.68
CA ASN A 717 9.15 13.32 8.27
C ASN A 717 8.00 12.59 8.99
N THR A 718 8.11 12.38 10.30
CA THR A 718 7.17 11.58 11.07
C THR A 718 6.67 12.37 12.30
N PRO A 719 5.35 12.40 12.59
CA PRO A 719 4.84 12.97 13.82
C PRO A 719 5.23 12.10 15.03
N ASN A 720 5.64 12.74 16.15
CA ASN A 720 5.93 12.02 17.37
C ASN A 720 4.67 11.41 17.98
N HIS A 721 3.54 12.10 17.91
CA HIS A 721 2.28 11.67 18.52
C HIS A 721 1.15 11.67 17.48
N LYS A 722 0.41 10.59 17.42
CA LYS A 722 -0.83 10.47 16.67
C LYS A 722 -1.81 9.58 17.41
N GLY A 723 -3.10 9.82 17.23
CA GLY A 723 -4.14 9.03 17.88
C GLY A 723 -5.47 9.09 17.16
N SER A 724 -6.33 8.14 17.48
CA SER A 724 -7.68 8.09 16.97
C SER A 724 -8.65 7.51 18.01
N LEU A 725 -9.89 7.97 17.94
CA LEU A 725 -10.99 7.48 18.77
C LEU A 725 -12.19 7.23 17.87
N ALA A 726 -12.77 6.03 17.93
CA ALA A 726 -13.95 5.66 17.17
C ALA A 726 -15.04 5.14 18.10
N LEU A 727 -16.25 5.68 17.96
CA LEU A 727 -17.46 5.10 18.50
C LEU A 727 -18.23 4.46 17.33
N ASN A 728 -18.38 3.15 17.35
CA ASN A 728 -19.01 2.39 16.27
C ASN A 728 -20.31 1.76 16.77
N TYR A 729 -21.39 1.98 16.02
CA TYR A 729 -22.67 1.31 16.20
C TYR A 729 -22.96 0.40 15.00
N SER A 730 -23.30 -0.86 15.24
CA SER A 730 -23.64 -1.84 14.22
C SER A 730 -24.80 -2.70 14.66
N GLY A 731 -26.04 -2.18 14.49
CA GLY A 731 -27.29 -2.90 14.74
C GLY A 731 -27.84 -3.57 13.50
N GLN A 732 -29.01 -4.18 13.60
CA GLN A 732 -29.65 -4.89 12.47
C GLN A 732 -29.97 -3.96 11.30
N LYS A 733 -30.67 -2.86 11.57
CA LYS A 733 -31.10 -1.90 10.53
C LYS A 733 -30.18 -0.72 10.41
N PHE A 734 -29.66 -0.21 11.51
CA PHE A 734 -28.79 0.96 11.53
C PHE A 734 -27.36 0.58 11.85
N PHE A 735 -26.42 1.27 11.21
CA PHE A 735 -25.00 1.22 11.54
C PHE A 735 -24.39 2.61 11.34
N GLY A 736 -23.26 2.87 11.96
CA GLY A 736 -22.56 4.13 11.80
C GLY A 736 -21.37 4.26 12.72
N SER A 737 -20.62 5.32 12.51
CA SER A 737 -19.39 5.58 13.26
C SER A 737 -19.17 7.07 13.43
N VAL A 738 -18.70 7.46 14.60
CA VAL A 738 -18.06 8.77 14.85
C VAL A 738 -16.59 8.48 15.08
N PHE A 739 -15.73 9.08 14.27
CA PHE A 739 -14.29 8.84 14.26
C PHE A 739 -13.52 10.15 14.39
N GLY A 740 -12.76 10.29 15.46
CA GLY A 740 -11.84 11.39 15.67
C GLY A 740 -10.39 10.98 15.38
N ARG A 741 -9.62 11.83 14.72
CA ARG A 741 -8.20 11.62 14.41
C ARG A 741 -7.38 12.86 14.77
N TYR A 742 -6.29 12.64 15.49
CA TYR A 742 -5.30 13.64 15.87
C TYR A 742 -3.94 13.28 15.26
N VAL A 743 -3.25 14.25 14.67
CA VAL A 743 -1.86 14.14 14.20
C VAL A 743 -1.11 15.37 14.70
N GLN A 744 -0.04 15.18 15.46
CA GLN A 744 0.83 16.26 15.92
C GLN A 744 1.51 16.96 14.75
N ALA A 745 1.78 18.25 14.88
CA ALA A 745 2.59 18.99 13.93
C ALA A 745 4.03 18.45 13.87
N TYR A 746 4.55 18.29 12.65
CA TYR A 746 5.91 17.79 12.42
C TYR A 746 6.53 18.49 11.21
N ASP A 747 7.87 18.60 11.20
CA ASP A 747 8.61 19.10 10.06
C ASP A 747 8.61 18.09 8.92
N PHE A 748 8.41 18.58 7.69
CA PHE A 748 8.51 17.77 6.48
C PHE A 748 9.55 18.38 5.55
N TYR A 749 10.58 17.60 5.24
CA TYR A 749 11.67 17.97 4.34
C TYR A 749 11.56 17.18 3.05
N SER A 750 11.38 17.87 1.93
CA SER A 750 11.42 17.28 0.60
C SER A 750 12.85 17.14 0.09
N GLY A 751 13.07 16.30 -0.92
CA GLY A 751 14.38 16.16 -1.56
C GLY A 751 14.93 17.49 -2.11
N ILE A 752 14.07 18.38 -2.60
CA ILE A 752 14.49 19.71 -3.08
C ILE A 752 14.87 20.63 -1.93
N ASN A 753 14.19 20.57 -0.80
CA ASN A 753 14.55 21.33 0.39
C ASN A 753 15.93 20.90 0.93
N VAL A 754 16.14 19.58 0.98
CA VAL A 754 17.42 18.98 1.35
C VAL A 754 18.54 19.44 0.41
N ALA A 755 18.31 19.37 -0.91
CA ALA A 755 19.28 19.83 -1.89
C ALA A 755 19.60 21.33 -1.75
N ALA A 756 18.60 22.16 -1.43
CA ALA A 756 18.78 23.57 -1.23
C ALA A 756 19.58 23.90 0.05
N ALA A 757 19.33 23.18 1.13
CA ALA A 757 20.08 23.33 2.37
C ALA A 757 21.55 22.91 2.22
N ALA A 758 21.80 21.85 1.43
CA ALA A 758 23.14 21.35 1.13
C ALA A 758 23.92 22.25 0.15
N ASN A 759 23.27 23.09 -0.64
CA ASN A 759 23.87 23.97 -1.62
C ASN A 759 23.36 25.40 -1.46
N SER A 760 24.10 26.22 -0.70
CA SER A 760 23.80 27.63 -0.45
C SER A 760 23.72 28.49 -1.73
N THR A 761 24.32 28.03 -2.85
CA THR A 761 24.27 28.75 -4.12
C THR A 761 22.91 28.64 -4.82
N LEU A 762 22.07 27.69 -4.43
CA LEU A 762 20.69 27.58 -4.92
C LEU A 762 19.78 28.72 -4.39
N ASN A 763 20.28 29.57 -3.48
CA ASN A 763 19.66 30.78 -2.96
C ASN A 763 18.11 30.72 -2.90
N ILE A 764 17.65 29.67 -2.26
CA ILE A 764 16.22 29.51 -2.00
C ILE A 764 15.90 30.42 -0.81
N LYS A 765 15.40 31.63 -1.10
CA LYS A 765 15.09 32.62 -0.07
C LYS A 765 14.01 32.17 0.91
N GLU A 766 13.22 31.17 0.53
CA GLU A 766 12.12 30.66 1.32
C GLU A 766 12.39 29.20 1.66
N ASN A 767 12.44 28.91 2.92
CA ASN A 767 12.50 27.53 3.39
C ASN A 767 11.11 26.87 3.36
N ALA A 768 11.06 25.59 3.67
CA ALA A 768 9.84 24.81 3.71
C ALA A 768 8.70 25.43 4.53
N ARG A 769 9.01 26.29 5.48
CA ARG A 769 8.03 26.92 6.38
C ARG A 769 7.35 28.16 5.78
N TYR A 770 7.86 28.70 4.68
CA TYR A 770 7.46 30.01 4.17
C TYR A 770 6.83 30.02 2.78
N GLY A 771 6.07 29.02 2.45
CA GLY A 771 5.17 29.13 1.32
C GLY A 771 5.50 28.28 0.11
N ARG A 772 6.53 27.45 0.15
CA ARG A 772 6.75 26.45 -0.89
C ARG A 772 6.01 25.17 -0.60
N THR A 773 5.19 24.73 -1.50
CA THR A 773 4.27 23.64 -1.29
C THR A 773 4.89 22.27 -1.37
N TRP A 774 5.97 22.10 -2.11
CA TRP A 774 6.71 20.84 -2.26
C TRP A 774 7.95 20.76 -1.35
N ASN A 775 8.11 21.75 -0.50
CA ASN A 775 9.27 21.95 0.32
C ASN A 775 8.84 22.64 1.63
N TYR A 776 7.85 22.14 2.30
CA TYR A 776 7.27 22.82 3.38
C TYR A 776 6.81 22.00 4.58
N GLY A 777 6.95 22.54 5.70
CA GLY A 777 6.43 22.12 6.99
C GLY A 777 6.14 23.35 7.84
N PRO A 778 5.55 23.16 9.01
CA PRO A 778 5.13 21.88 9.53
C PRO A 778 3.89 21.35 8.82
N LEU A 779 3.80 20.02 8.67
CA LEU A 779 2.58 19.29 8.36
C LEU A 779 1.97 18.71 9.65
N GLY A 780 0.78 18.13 9.59
CA GLY A 780 0.05 17.70 10.79
C GLY A 780 -0.51 18.89 11.57
N GLY A 781 -0.61 18.79 12.88
CA GLY A 781 -1.16 19.83 13.75
C GLY A 781 -2.67 19.97 13.62
N PHE A 782 -3.40 18.88 13.38
CA PHE A 782 -4.84 18.91 13.19
C PHE A 782 -5.57 17.82 13.99
N THR A 783 -6.83 18.12 14.26
CA THR A 783 -7.83 17.14 14.70
C THR A 783 -9.00 17.16 13.72
N THR A 784 -9.40 16.00 13.24
CA THR A 784 -10.58 15.85 12.37
C THR A 784 -11.60 14.94 13.02
N VAL A 785 -12.87 15.14 12.66
CA VAL A 785 -13.97 14.26 13.04
C VAL A 785 -14.71 13.83 11.78
N ASP A 786 -14.88 12.52 11.62
CA ASP A 786 -15.65 11.91 10.53
C ASP A 786 -16.90 11.27 11.12
N VAL A 787 -18.01 11.35 10.39
CA VAL A 787 -19.29 10.74 10.79
C VAL A 787 -19.83 9.92 9.64
N SER A 788 -20.22 8.68 9.90
CA SER A 788 -20.93 7.84 8.93
C SER A 788 -22.20 7.26 9.52
N ALA A 789 -23.19 7.06 8.68
CA ALA A 789 -24.45 6.40 9.03
C ALA A 789 -24.95 5.57 7.85
N GLY A 790 -25.58 4.45 8.14
CA GLY A 790 -26.18 3.58 7.15
C GLY A 790 -27.46 2.92 7.66
N TYR A 791 -28.33 2.58 6.71
CA TYR A 791 -29.59 1.93 6.96
C TYR A 791 -29.79 0.76 6.00
N ARG A 792 -30.02 -0.42 6.56
CA ARG A 792 -30.39 -1.62 5.81
C ARG A 792 -31.90 -1.60 5.62
N VAL A 793 -32.32 -1.16 4.42
CA VAL A 793 -33.74 -1.02 4.06
C VAL A 793 -34.45 -2.37 4.11
N ASN A 794 -33.77 -3.38 3.56
CA ASN A 794 -34.17 -4.79 3.59
C ASN A 794 -32.93 -5.67 3.41
N SER A 795 -33.09 -6.98 3.23
CA SER A 795 -32.01 -7.95 3.00
C SER A 795 -31.18 -7.69 1.73
N TYR A 796 -31.70 -6.90 0.80
CA TYR A 796 -31.07 -6.66 -0.50
C TYR A 796 -30.52 -5.25 -0.65
N LEU A 797 -31.06 -4.26 0.06
CA LEU A 797 -30.81 -2.85 -0.17
C LEU A 797 -30.27 -2.17 1.08
N THR A 798 -29.13 -1.53 0.95
CA THR A 798 -28.50 -0.69 1.99
C THR A 798 -28.25 0.71 1.44
N ALA A 799 -28.61 1.74 2.19
CA ALA A 799 -28.26 3.13 1.92
C ALA A 799 -27.35 3.65 3.02
N SER A 800 -26.28 4.34 2.67
CA SER A 800 -25.34 4.90 3.64
C SER A 800 -24.77 6.24 3.20
N ALA A 801 -24.31 7.04 4.16
CA ALA A 801 -23.68 8.32 3.92
C ALA A 801 -22.54 8.56 4.91
N GLN A 802 -21.58 9.39 4.50
CA GLN A 802 -20.43 9.77 5.32
C GLN A 802 -20.10 11.24 5.11
N VAL A 803 -19.64 11.86 6.18
CA VAL A 803 -18.97 13.17 6.16
C VAL A 803 -17.58 12.98 6.75
N VAL A 804 -16.56 13.15 5.95
CA VAL A 804 -15.16 13.19 6.38
C VAL A 804 -14.78 14.63 6.67
N ASN A 805 -14.04 14.85 7.77
CA ASN A 805 -13.66 16.18 8.22
C ASN A 805 -14.88 17.10 8.45
N LEU A 806 -15.76 16.69 9.35
CA LEU A 806 -17.05 17.34 9.65
C LEU A 806 -16.94 18.85 9.90
N PHE A 807 -15.88 19.28 10.58
CA PHE A 807 -15.66 20.68 10.95
C PHE A 807 -14.91 21.49 9.89
N ASP A 808 -14.62 20.89 8.72
CA ASP A 808 -13.89 21.53 7.64
C ASP A 808 -12.52 22.08 8.06
N THR A 809 -11.85 21.38 8.96
CA THR A 809 -10.52 21.73 9.43
C THR A 809 -9.56 21.79 8.24
N LYS A 810 -8.94 22.94 8.03
CA LYS A 810 -7.94 23.10 6.97
C LYS A 810 -6.70 22.29 7.32
N MET A 811 -6.51 21.18 6.63
CA MET A 811 -5.37 20.31 6.82
C MET A 811 -4.65 20.05 5.52
N ARG A 812 -3.35 19.84 5.62
CA ARG A 812 -2.49 19.37 4.54
C ARG A 812 -1.62 18.24 5.09
N GLU A 813 -1.68 17.08 4.46
CA GLU A 813 -1.00 15.90 4.95
C GLU A 813 0.26 15.56 4.13
N PHE A 814 0.47 16.26 3.00
CA PHE A 814 1.65 16.09 2.17
C PHE A 814 2.02 17.39 1.45
N VAL A 815 3.29 17.50 1.04
CA VAL A 815 3.77 18.61 0.23
C VAL A 815 3.14 18.59 -1.17
N ALA A 816 3.00 19.73 -1.81
CA ALA A 816 2.36 19.91 -3.11
C ALA A 816 0.92 19.37 -3.19
N SER A 817 0.30 19.01 -2.06
CA SER A 817 -1.11 18.64 -2.01
C SER A 817 -2.01 19.86 -1.75
N PRO A 818 -3.28 19.83 -2.18
CA PRO A 818 -4.26 20.84 -1.77
C PRO A 818 -4.52 20.76 -0.26
N PHE A 819 -5.15 21.79 0.29
CA PHE A 819 -5.84 21.66 1.56
C PHE A 819 -7.04 20.72 1.38
N ILE A 820 -7.09 19.68 2.20
CA ILE A 820 -8.18 18.74 2.19
C ILE A 820 -9.32 19.29 3.04
N GLY A 821 -10.40 19.65 2.37
CA GLY A 821 -11.63 20.12 3.01
C GLY A 821 -12.56 18.97 3.36
N ARG A 822 -13.80 19.34 3.67
CA ARG A 822 -14.87 18.40 3.98
C ARG A 822 -15.26 17.58 2.74
N LEU A 823 -15.39 16.26 2.92
CA LEU A 823 -15.87 15.33 1.89
C LEU A 823 -17.20 14.72 2.32
N TYR A 824 -18.20 14.78 1.44
CA TYR A 824 -19.46 14.09 1.58
C TYR A 824 -19.48 12.91 0.63
N SER A 825 -20.01 11.78 1.10
CA SER A 825 -20.31 10.63 0.24
C SER A 825 -21.66 10.02 0.64
N ALA A 826 -22.36 9.52 -0.37
CA ALA A 826 -23.56 8.71 -0.21
C ALA A 826 -23.45 7.49 -1.10
N GLU A 827 -23.89 6.35 -0.62
CA GLU A 827 -23.82 5.06 -1.30
C GLU A 827 -25.14 4.32 -1.21
N LEU A 828 -25.55 3.75 -2.33
CA LEU A 828 -26.66 2.80 -2.43
C LEU A 828 -26.07 1.45 -2.86
N LYS A 829 -26.26 0.41 -2.04
CA LYS A 829 -25.74 -0.93 -2.28
C LYS A 829 -26.88 -1.93 -2.39
N VAL A 830 -26.86 -2.70 -3.47
CA VAL A 830 -27.80 -3.80 -3.73
C VAL A 830 -27.02 -5.12 -3.67
N MET A 831 -27.49 -6.06 -2.85
CA MET A 831 -26.92 -7.41 -2.72
C MET A 831 -27.97 -8.44 -3.07
N LEU A 832 -27.72 -9.22 -4.11
CA LEU A 832 -28.61 -10.29 -4.58
C LEU A 832 -27.95 -11.64 -4.26
N PRO A 833 -28.71 -12.61 -3.73
CA PRO A 833 -28.19 -13.95 -3.49
C PRO A 833 -27.76 -14.62 -4.81
N ALA A 834 -27.01 -15.70 -4.70
CA ALA A 834 -26.62 -16.50 -5.86
C ALA A 834 -27.87 -17.07 -6.58
N LEU A 835 -27.79 -17.16 -7.90
CA LEU A 835 -28.81 -17.84 -8.69
C LEU A 835 -28.89 -19.32 -8.29
N GLY A 836 -30.05 -19.78 -7.85
CA GLY A 836 -30.27 -21.17 -7.39
C GLY A 836 -30.22 -21.37 -5.86
N ALA A 837 -29.91 -20.35 -5.06
CA ALA A 837 -30.06 -20.40 -3.61
C ALA A 837 -31.49 -20.04 -3.19
N LYS A 838 -32.45 -20.96 -3.41
CA LYS A 838 -33.81 -20.90 -2.84
C LYS A 838 -33.92 -21.84 -1.64
#